data_7ba19e3bce27316edb7447d05e2d98fe
#
_entry.id   7ba19e3bce27316edb7447d05e2d98fe
#
_cell.length_a   1.000
_cell.length_b   1.000
_cell.length_c   1.000
_cell.angle_alpha   90.00
_cell.angle_beta   90.00
_cell.angle_gamma   90.00
#
_symmetry.space_group_name_H-M   'P 1'
#
loop_
_entity.id
_entity.type
_entity.pdbx_description
1 polymer ?
#
loop_
_entity_poly.entity_id
_entity_poly.type
_entity_poly.pdbx_seq_one_letter_code
_entity_poly.pdbx_strand_id
1 'polypeptide(L)'
;MAIITDIKKRIQELSPAQFQEFCDVLIHKMGYGIVHGLGMQAGTGNTTKGNPDTYFRKDNGKYVFVAYTIEQGNIYNKLKKDINKCLDVTKTGLNPQNIDEIIICHTSSNLKAGDENQLYEFCKSKGISLQIWGIDEIANLVHNKYRSLANDYLSLSLDTNQIFSYDEFVEKYDQNGMSAPLNTVFQYREKEKKNIESLLNEAKVVIVTGKAGVGKTRLVLESIKHFSSDHNLTLRCVKDNKLDLYNDLVFTTENHGDYLFFVDDANEVDQLNLILDYITKKKTGYNVKIIMTVRDYVKGDVIVEVKKYTLPKIVEIGSFSDDEIKGFLNENLHILNERYIDQIIRIAEGNPRIAYMAGRLAFEKQNLNAIRDVSQLYDTYYSKYVNGSLGKDDKLCFTAGLLAIVKSVNLNELSVLNEIIGLYGMTQDMFIEKIKKLSSLEVVEIKLEKVAILSDQCLSNYMLYYVFFERKLVAFSDVIKFGYTNYRRHITKSLNTIFNIFSSDKVFDYFKKEILKVWKYFKDNSNSDYVHFVEDFHVLDPEESFLFVQSKLQNLKDGNFNPLSVDFKINEGSSDRDVLNFLTGYRNSNYLNYVMDLILEYCIKSEAFLKCGCSWLENNYGVDIESANFDYYTEVVISKYLASAIENGNQIAMIVGLKWASYSLDFNFQPIEMGRNNTIKFCNFNVTYSVGLKEYRSVCWNIMLILASNTLLKKRVMNFLYDYANHLYGDVDIELVKGDCEYVEKLLSEICCDDIDFFELINCLSNNINKLSLSIDEKWDSMLHGDLWELHQLLTFNYHNSNMEYEEYDETRKEAIIQYGKSLSTSKIKNFVQTANQLFTDLTKNRNNYYINEGINLIVDQFDVEKLKVFLDEFMRCGPNLDVNPTKILHVLNRKTDSSQLLESIKEAQFPQKMYWRYIFFDTLPEEKVNENMLNEFIIFLKDDVANVEKVAKYRNIKVLDKFLSIEPDI
;
A
#
# COMPACT_ATOMS: atom_id res chain seq x y z
N MET A 1 -7.49 17.32 37.37
CA MET A 1 -7.47 18.02 38.69
C MET A 1 -6.67 17.23 39.74
N ALA A 2 -6.76 15.92 39.86
CA ALA A 2 -5.95 15.13 40.81
C ALA A 2 -4.45 15.37 40.66
N ILE A 3 -3.94 15.44 39.45
CA ILE A 3 -2.50 15.51 39.13
C ILE A 3 -1.85 16.83 39.63
N ILE A 4 -2.50 17.97 39.45
CA ILE A 4 -1.98 19.26 39.97
C ILE A 4 -1.89 19.23 41.50
N THR A 5 -2.86 18.60 42.15
CA THR A 5 -2.88 18.44 43.62
C THR A 5 -1.71 17.55 44.07
N ASP A 6 -1.39 16.51 43.32
CA ASP A 6 -0.26 15.63 43.61
C ASP A 6 1.09 16.36 43.40
N ILE A 7 1.20 17.17 42.33
CA ILE A 7 2.36 18.04 42.12
C ILE A 7 2.55 18.97 43.30
N LYS A 8 1.50 19.67 43.73
CA LYS A 8 1.54 20.58 44.91
C LYS A 8 1.99 19.85 46.17
N LYS A 9 1.40 18.67 46.42
CA LYS A 9 1.78 17.84 47.58
C LYS A 9 3.25 17.47 47.53
N ARG A 10 3.76 17.05 46.39
CA ARG A 10 5.20 16.69 46.24
C ARG A 10 6.11 17.89 46.36
N ILE A 11 5.73 19.05 45.83
CA ILE A 11 6.49 20.29 46.03
C ILE A 11 6.55 20.65 47.52
N GLN A 12 5.48 20.46 48.29
CA GLN A 12 5.46 20.68 49.72
C GLN A 12 6.29 19.71 50.57
N GLU A 13 6.55 18.51 50.05
CA GLU A 13 7.36 17.48 50.66
C GLU A 13 8.90 17.70 50.44
N LEU A 14 9.28 18.62 49.54
CA LEU A 14 10.67 18.95 49.30
C LEU A 14 11.33 19.62 50.50
N SER A 15 12.55 19.21 50.78
CA SER A 15 13.40 19.93 51.72
C SER A 15 13.77 21.33 51.20
N PRO A 16 14.21 22.29 52.04
CA PRO A 16 14.60 23.62 51.56
C PRO A 16 15.63 23.59 50.43
N ALA A 17 16.62 22.68 50.48
CA ALA A 17 17.66 22.56 49.51
C ALA A 17 17.11 21.97 48.16
N GLN A 18 16.24 20.94 48.24
CA GLN A 18 15.61 20.36 47.09
C GLN A 18 14.65 21.33 46.40
N PHE A 19 13.90 22.14 47.19
CA PHE A 19 13.02 23.15 46.62
C PHE A 19 13.79 24.27 45.92
N GLN A 20 14.93 24.69 46.47
CA GLN A 20 15.85 25.63 45.83
C GLN A 20 16.33 25.06 44.49
N GLU A 21 16.94 23.86 44.50
CA GLU A 21 17.46 23.21 43.28
C GLU A 21 16.38 23.04 42.20
N PHE A 22 15.20 22.60 42.60
CA PHE A 22 14.04 22.47 41.71
C PHE A 22 13.65 23.81 41.07
N CYS A 23 13.58 24.89 41.86
CA CYS A 23 13.24 26.22 41.34
C CYS A 23 14.39 26.80 40.49
N ASP A 24 15.64 26.53 40.80
CA ASP A 24 16.81 26.99 40.03
C ASP A 24 16.75 26.41 38.62
N VAL A 25 16.44 25.11 38.48
CA VAL A 25 16.28 24.46 37.18
C VAL A 25 15.02 24.97 36.44
N LEU A 26 13.92 25.20 37.14
CA LEU A 26 12.71 25.81 36.55
C LEU A 26 13.01 27.19 35.97
N ILE A 27 13.73 28.05 36.73
CA ILE A 27 14.13 29.40 36.30
C ILE A 27 15.04 29.33 35.07
N HIS A 28 16.01 28.43 35.09
CA HIS A 28 16.89 28.21 33.92
C HIS A 28 16.11 27.78 32.68
N LYS A 29 15.17 26.82 32.80
CA LYS A 29 14.30 26.37 31.71
C LYS A 29 13.36 27.48 31.19
N MET A 30 13.05 28.47 31.99
CA MET A 30 12.29 29.66 31.60
C MET A 30 13.13 30.70 30.83
N GLY A 31 14.42 30.46 30.63
CA GLY A 31 15.31 31.31 29.83
C GLY A 31 16.02 32.40 30.58
N TYR A 32 16.09 32.33 31.90
CA TYR A 32 16.77 33.34 32.75
C TYR A 32 18.30 33.17 32.82
N GLY A 33 18.95 32.37 32.02
CA GLY A 33 20.39 32.21 32.01
C GLY A 33 20.93 31.26 33.09
N ILE A 34 22.27 31.27 33.28
CA ILE A 34 22.92 30.38 34.24
C ILE A 34 22.73 30.93 35.65
N VAL A 35 22.15 30.13 36.52
CA VAL A 35 21.82 30.47 37.89
C VAL A 35 23.01 30.16 38.81
N HIS A 36 23.46 31.11 39.61
CA HIS A 36 24.55 30.96 40.58
C HIS A 36 24.00 30.73 41.99
N GLY A 37 23.81 29.47 42.37
CA GLY A 37 23.41 29.12 43.73
C GLY A 37 24.59 29.23 44.70
N LEU A 38 24.35 29.65 45.92
CA LEU A 38 25.38 29.74 46.96
C LEU A 38 25.73 28.37 47.61
N GLY A 39 25.17 27.28 47.06
CA GLY A 39 25.45 25.92 47.40
C GLY A 39 24.68 25.35 48.59
N MET A 40 24.86 24.03 48.81
CA MET A 40 24.22 23.27 49.88
C MET A 40 25.24 22.82 50.92
N GLN A 41 24.81 22.67 52.19
CA GLN A 41 25.63 22.07 53.24
C GLN A 41 25.64 20.54 53.05
N ALA A 42 26.83 19.96 52.83
CA ALA A 42 26.99 18.52 52.65
C ALA A 42 26.40 17.73 53.85
N GLY A 43 25.51 16.78 53.54
CA GLY A 43 24.96 15.83 54.51
C GLY A 43 23.77 16.31 55.38
N THR A 44 23.34 17.59 55.32
CA THR A 44 22.26 18.13 56.18
C THR A 44 20.97 18.45 55.48
N GLY A 45 20.95 18.45 54.11
CA GLY A 45 19.80 18.89 53.33
C GLY A 45 19.40 20.36 53.52
N ASN A 46 20.24 21.18 54.13
CA ASN A 46 20.03 22.61 54.35
C ASN A 46 20.81 23.45 53.35
N THR A 47 20.25 24.60 52.98
CA THR A 47 20.96 25.58 52.13
C THR A 47 22.04 26.32 52.90
N THR A 48 23.10 26.70 52.21
CA THR A 48 24.10 27.62 52.75
C THR A 48 23.46 28.98 53.01
N LYS A 49 23.67 29.57 54.21
CA LYS A 49 23.11 30.89 54.53
C LYS A 49 23.71 31.96 53.65
N GLY A 50 22.94 32.52 52.74
CA GLY A 50 23.33 33.66 51.91
C GLY A 50 22.11 34.59 51.64
N ASN A 51 22.35 35.77 51.10
CA ASN A 51 21.36 36.72 50.68
C ASN A 51 21.87 37.39 49.40
N PRO A 52 21.18 37.21 48.25
CA PRO A 52 20.05 36.29 48.01
C PRO A 52 20.43 34.82 48.10
N ASP A 53 19.45 33.90 48.06
CA ASP A 53 19.75 32.47 48.07
C ASP A 53 20.39 32.07 46.72
N THR A 54 19.98 32.69 45.62
CA THR A 54 20.52 32.50 44.28
C THR A 54 20.48 33.84 43.52
N TYR A 55 21.42 34.03 42.57
CA TYR A 55 21.42 35.20 41.70
C TYR A 55 21.95 34.85 40.28
N PHE A 56 21.65 35.72 39.32
CA PHE A 56 22.29 35.74 38.02
C PHE A 56 22.39 37.18 37.47
N ARG A 57 23.19 37.39 36.44
CA ARG A 57 23.39 38.70 35.83
C ARG A 57 22.81 38.76 34.45
N LYS A 58 21.98 39.75 34.16
CA LYS A 58 21.44 40.05 32.84
C LYS A 58 22.50 40.69 31.92
N ASP A 59 22.27 40.65 30.62
CA ASP A 59 23.17 41.25 29.61
C ASP A 59 23.36 42.77 29.81
N ASN A 60 22.37 43.43 30.42
CA ASN A 60 22.42 44.87 30.77
C ASN A 60 23.36 45.15 32.01
N GLY A 61 24.01 44.11 32.55
CA GLY A 61 24.90 44.20 33.66
C GLY A 61 24.26 44.25 35.05
N LYS A 62 22.93 44.30 35.13
CA LYS A 62 22.15 44.27 36.40
C LYS A 62 21.89 42.86 36.89
N TYR A 63 21.62 42.72 38.17
CA TYR A 63 21.37 41.45 38.85
C TYR A 63 19.89 41.13 39.01
N VAL A 64 19.59 39.84 38.88
CA VAL A 64 18.32 39.25 39.31
C VAL A 64 18.61 38.42 40.55
N PHE A 65 17.86 38.68 41.61
CA PHE A 65 17.96 37.98 42.87
C PHE A 65 16.80 37.01 43.04
N VAL A 66 17.08 35.79 43.52
CA VAL A 66 16.04 34.79 43.78
C VAL A 66 16.09 34.40 45.26
N ALA A 67 14.91 34.32 45.86
CA ALA A 67 14.74 33.86 47.24
C ALA A 67 13.72 32.71 47.29
N TYR A 68 13.97 31.72 48.12
CA TYR A 68 13.14 30.54 48.29
C TYR A 68 12.64 30.41 49.73
N THR A 69 11.36 29.98 49.86
CA THR A 69 10.82 29.67 51.18
C THR A 69 9.81 28.53 51.16
N ILE A 70 9.94 27.60 52.09
CA ILE A 70 8.99 26.50 52.32
C ILE A 70 8.05 26.78 53.50
N GLU A 71 8.05 28.01 54.04
CA GLU A 71 7.24 28.39 55.19
C GLU A 71 5.76 28.40 54.84
N GLN A 72 4.93 27.72 55.63
CA GLN A 72 3.48 27.54 55.35
C GLN A 72 2.61 28.59 56.07
N GLY A 73 3.07 29.31 57.06
CA GLY A 73 2.32 30.28 57.83
C GLY A 73 2.84 31.71 57.70
N ASN A 74 1.98 32.70 57.83
CA ASN A 74 2.32 34.14 57.79
C ASN A 74 3.18 34.56 56.59
N ILE A 75 2.85 34.03 55.43
CA ILE A 75 3.67 34.12 54.19
C ILE A 75 3.92 35.59 53.80
N TYR A 76 2.98 36.52 53.94
CA TYR A 76 3.16 37.95 53.63
C TYR A 76 4.37 38.54 54.36
N ASN A 77 4.41 38.40 55.73
CA ASN A 77 5.51 38.90 56.49
C ASN A 77 6.87 38.24 56.17
N LYS A 78 6.82 36.98 55.84
CA LYS A 78 8.03 36.23 55.41
C LYS A 78 8.57 36.81 54.11
N LEU A 79 7.72 36.94 53.06
CA LEU A 79 8.13 37.49 51.76
C LEU A 79 8.63 38.92 51.89
N LYS A 80 7.95 39.77 52.69
CA LYS A 80 8.41 41.14 52.99
C LYS A 80 9.79 41.16 53.66
N LYS A 81 10.02 40.26 54.59
CA LYS A 81 11.34 40.10 55.25
C LYS A 81 12.42 39.68 54.27
N ASP A 82 12.11 38.74 53.33
CA ASP A 82 13.08 38.23 52.35
C ASP A 82 13.38 39.31 51.28
N ILE A 83 12.37 40.06 50.81
CA ILE A 83 12.57 41.27 49.99
C ILE A 83 13.49 42.26 50.66
N ASN A 84 13.25 42.59 51.94
CA ASN A 84 14.09 43.51 52.66
C ASN A 84 15.53 43.03 52.79
N LYS A 85 15.76 41.71 52.96
CA LYS A 85 17.13 41.11 52.96
C LYS A 85 17.80 41.25 51.59
N CYS A 86 17.07 41.07 50.51
CA CYS A 86 17.60 41.29 49.16
C CYS A 86 17.99 42.74 48.90
N LEU A 87 17.31 43.67 49.54
CA LEU A 87 17.60 45.10 49.40
C LEU A 87 18.65 45.62 50.41
N ASP A 88 19.03 44.80 51.37
CA ASP A 88 19.99 45.19 52.42
C ASP A 88 21.43 45.10 51.93
N VAL A 89 22.04 46.24 51.65
CA VAL A 89 23.42 46.33 51.13
C VAL A 89 24.44 45.57 52.01
N THR A 90 24.22 45.58 53.35
CA THR A 90 25.13 44.91 54.30
C THR A 90 25.11 43.37 54.17
N LYS A 91 24.00 42.86 53.64
CA LYS A 91 23.78 41.41 53.43
C LYS A 91 24.09 40.93 52.05
N THR A 92 23.83 41.76 51.04
CA THR A 92 24.00 41.39 49.62
C THR A 92 25.31 41.89 49.05
N GLY A 93 25.92 42.88 49.65
CA GLY A 93 27.13 43.55 49.12
C GLY A 93 26.87 44.40 47.89
N LEU A 94 25.59 44.57 47.46
CA LEU A 94 25.23 45.29 46.26
C LEU A 94 24.24 46.41 46.51
N ASN A 95 24.43 47.55 45.81
CA ASN A 95 23.50 48.67 45.87
C ASN A 95 22.17 48.22 45.16
N PRO A 96 21.00 48.48 45.74
CA PRO A 96 19.69 48.17 45.13
C PRO A 96 19.53 48.70 43.72
N GLN A 97 20.19 49.75 43.29
CA GLN A 97 20.20 50.28 41.94
C GLN A 97 20.78 49.30 40.89
N ASN A 98 21.59 48.35 41.33
CA ASN A 98 22.18 47.33 40.51
C ASN A 98 21.29 46.07 40.41
N ILE A 99 20.14 46.05 41.10
CA ILE A 99 19.18 44.98 41.06
C ILE A 99 18.08 45.35 40.07
N ASP A 100 17.82 44.51 39.09
CA ASP A 100 16.78 44.69 38.08
C ASP A 100 15.47 44.05 38.52
N GLU A 101 15.58 42.88 39.12
CA GLU A 101 14.42 42.03 39.42
C GLU A 101 14.66 41.20 40.68
N ILE A 102 13.62 40.96 41.47
CA ILE A 102 13.58 39.99 42.54
C ILE A 102 12.53 38.95 42.22
N ILE A 103 12.90 37.67 42.27
CA ILE A 103 11.98 36.52 42.08
C ILE A 103 11.87 35.84 43.45
N ILE A 104 10.63 35.57 43.89
CA ILE A 104 10.43 34.81 45.14
C ILE A 104 9.61 33.57 44.81
N CYS A 105 10.13 32.39 45.13
CA CYS A 105 9.42 31.11 45.02
C CYS A 105 9.01 30.62 46.41
N HIS A 106 7.76 30.20 46.57
CA HIS A 106 7.27 29.70 47.86
C HIS A 106 6.29 28.52 47.70
N THR A 107 6.25 27.66 48.72
CA THR A 107 5.38 26.46 48.74
C THR A 107 4.01 26.71 49.40
N SER A 108 3.74 27.95 49.84
CA SER A 108 2.44 28.32 50.39
C SER A 108 1.41 28.66 49.29
N SER A 109 0.13 28.72 49.70
CA SER A 109 -0.94 29.26 48.83
C SER A 109 -0.66 30.72 48.47
N ASN A 110 -1.23 31.18 47.38
CA ASN A 110 -1.09 32.55 46.89
C ASN A 110 -1.52 33.58 47.92
N LEU A 111 -0.87 34.73 47.87
CA LEU A 111 -1.26 35.90 48.69
C LEU A 111 -2.65 36.43 48.28
N LYS A 112 -3.31 37.15 49.13
CA LYS A 112 -4.46 37.96 48.74
C LYS A 112 -3.98 39.06 47.81
N ALA A 113 -4.75 39.40 46.79
CA ALA A 113 -4.39 40.40 45.79
C ALA A 113 -3.94 41.76 46.39
N GLY A 114 -4.56 42.21 47.49
CA GLY A 114 -4.15 43.41 48.14
C GLY A 114 -2.78 43.33 48.82
N ASP A 115 -2.46 42.20 49.42
CA ASP A 115 -1.17 41.96 50.09
C ASP A 115 -0.05 41.83 49.06
N GLU A 116 -0.34 41.15 48.00
CA GLU A 116 0.55 40.99 46.87
C GLU A 116 0.89 42.33 46.22
N ASN A 117 -0.13 43.15 45.93
CA ASN A 117 0.04 44.50 45.37
C ASN A 117 0.88 45.39 46.23
N GLN A 118 0.78 45.29 47.55
CA GLN A 118 1.62 46.10 48.48
C GLN A 118 3.12 45.71 48.30
N LEU A 119 3.47 44.48 48.12
CA LEU A 119 4.83 44.03 47.86
C LEU A 119 5.36 44.49 46.50
N TYR A 120 4.48 44.47 45.49
CA TYR A 120 4.84 44.99 44.16
C TYR A 120 5.11 46.48 44.17
N GLU A 121 4.24 47.27 44.77
CA GLU A 121 4.39 48.71 44.83
C GLU A 121 5.62 49.10 45.71
N PHE A 122 5.90 48.33 46.77
CA PHE A 122 7.13 48.53 47.58
C PHE A 122 8.40 48.35 46.74
N CYS A 123 8.54 47.28 45.96
CA CYS A 123 9.68 47.02 45.08
C CYS A 123 9.73 48.04 43.93
N LYS A 124 8.61 48.34 43.31
CA LYS A 124 8.50 49.36 42.26
C LYS A 124 8.92 50.75 42.73
N SER A 125 8.61 51.15 43.98
CA SER A 125 9.11 52.38 44.58
C SER A 125 10.63 52.45 44.67
N LYS A 126 11.33 51.31 44.57
CA LYS A 126 12.80 51.17 44.53
C LYS A 126 13.37 51.01 43.14
N GLY A 127 12.52 51.02 42.12
CA GLY A 127 12.89 50.80 40.72
C GLY A 127 13.20 49.35 40.38
N ILE A 128 12.68 48.39 41.15
CA ILE A 128 12.95 46.96 41.03
C ILE A 128 11.68 46.20 40.64
N SER A 129 11.76 45.32 39.67
CA SER A 129 10.69 44.41 39.31
C SER A 129 10.59 43.28 40.37
N LEU A 130 9.36 42.89 40.73
CA LEU A 130 9.13 41.75 41.63
C LEU A 130 8.30 40.69 40.90
N GLN A 131 8.71 39.42 41.03
CA GLN A 131 7.86 38.29 40.69
C GLN A 131 7.68 37.40 41.91
N ILE A 132 6.47 36.96 42.17
CA ILE A 132 6.15 36.05 43.28
C ILE A 132 5.50 34.79 42.67
N TRP A 133 6.17 33.65 42.82
CA TRP A 133 5.67 32.39 42.36
C TRP A 133 5.29 31.49 43.55
N GLY A 134 3.99 31.39 43.76
CA GLY A 134 3.42 30.51 44.76
C GLY A 134 3.27 29.10 44.26
N ILE A 135 2.92 28.19 45.17
CA ILE A 135 2.78 26.76 44.85
C ILE A 135 1.80 26.52 43.68
N ASP A 136 0.74 27.32 43.55
CA ASP A 136 -0.24 27.18 42.48
C ASP A 136 0.36 27.50 41.12
N GLU A 137 1.14 28.56 41.03
CA GLU A 137 1.81 28.98 39.81
C GLU A 137 2.92 28.00 39.40
N ILE A 138 3.76 27.62 40.36
CA ILE A 138 4.82 26.64 40.14
C ILE A 138 4.22 25.31 39.69
N ALA A 139 3.19 24.80 40.33
CA ALA A 139 2.54 23.56 39.98
C ALA A 139 1.90 23.62 38.56
N ASN A 140 1.31 24.77 38.20
CA ASN A 140 0.77 24.98 36.85
C ASN A 140 1.89 25.04 35.78
N LEU A 141 3.01 25.70 36.06
CA LEU A 141 4.16 25.74 35.15
C LEU A 141 4.73 24.33 34.92
N VAL A 142 4.89 23.53 35.96
CA VAL A 142 5.33 22.16 35.90
C VAL A 142 4.33 21.29 35.11
N HIS A 143 3.04 21.40 35.43
CA HIS A 143 2.00 20.62 34.79
C HIS A 143 1.89 20.92 33.29
N ASN A 144 1.90 22.21 32.91
CA ASN A 144 1.57 22.62 31.54
C ASN A 144 2.79 22.79 30.63
N LYS A 145 3.97 23.14 31.18
CA LYS A 145 5.10 23.53 30.36
C LYS A 145 6.39 22.76 30.64
N TYR A 146 6.69 22.45 31.91
CA TYR A 146 7.98 21.87 32.32
C TYR A 146 7.81 20.50 33.01
N ARG A 147 7.09 19.60 32.39
CA ARG A 147 6.67 18.29 32.96
C ARG A 147 7.83 17.39 33.35
N SER A 148 8.94 17.47 32.64
CA SER A 148 10.16 16.71 33.00
C SER A 148 10.57 16.95 34.45
N LEU A 149 10.35 18.18 34.98
CA LEU A 149 10.68 18.51 36.38
C LEU A 149 9.87 17.71 37.41
N ALA A 150 8.62 17.30 37.05
CA ALA A 150 7.83 16.45 37.92
C ALA A 150 8.46 15.06 38.08
N ASN A 151 8.99 14.51 37.00
CA ASN A 151 9.69 13.22 37.04
C ASN A 151 11.04 13.32 37.70
N ASP A 152 11.84 14.34 37.33
CA ASP A 152 13.25 14.46 37.75
C ASP A 152 13.39 14.86 39.25
N TYR A 153 12.48 15.69 39.75
CA TYR A 153 12.59 16.28 41.11
C TYR A 153 11.47 15.86 42.06
N LEU A 154 10.26 15.54 41.53
CA LEU A 154 9.08 15.24 42.39
C LEU A 154 8.77 13.74 42.42
N SER A 155 9.49 12.89 41.67
CA SER A 155 9.19 11.47 41.50
C SER A 155 7.76 11.22 41.08
N LEU A 156 7.20 12.14 40.29
CA LEU A 156 5.87 12.04 39.71
C LEU A 156 5.95 11.82 38.21
N SER A 157 5.55 10.65 37.75
CA SER A 157 5.31 10.41 36.34
C SER A 157 3.94 11.01 35.99
N LEU A 158 3.92 12.21 35.40
CA LEU A 158 2.66 12.90 35.02
C LEU A 158 2.02 12.29 33.79
N ASP A 159 2.83 11.69 32.94
CA ASP A 159 2.45 10.97 31.74
C ASP A 159 3.41 9.80 31.52
N THR A 160 3.20 9.05 30.47
CA THR A 160 4.14 7.98 30.09
C THR A 160 5.30 8.50 29.26
N ASN A 161 5.51 9.81 29.16
CA ASN A 161 6.54 10.46 28.34
C ASN A 161 6.51 10.06 26.85
N GLN A 162 5.31 10.05 26.26
CA GLN A 162 5.09 9.75 24.85
C GLN A 162 4.64 10.96 24.02
N ILE A 163 4.06 11.97 24.66
CA ILE A 163 3.55 13.20 24.02
C ILE A 163 4.30 14.40 24.59
N PHE A 164 4.94 15.14 23.70
CA PHE A 164 5.83 16.26 24.01
C PHE A 164 5.34 17.55 23.37
N SER A 165 5.72 18.70 23.92
CA SER A 165 5.75 19.95 23.17
C SER A 165 6.82 19.91 22.08
N TYR A 166 6.80 20.88 21.17
CA TYR A 166 7.80 20.99 20.11
C TYR A 166 9.23 21.11 20.67
N ASP A 167 9.42 22.02 21.62
CA ASP A 167 10.74 22.30 22.19
C ASP A 167 11.30 21.09 22.95
N GLU A 168 10.47 20.43 23.76
CA GLU A 168 10.85 19.20 24.47
C GLU A 168 11.20 18.06 23.51
N PHE A 169 10.48 17.95 22.41
CA PHE A 169 10.77 16.91 21.39
C PHE A 169 12.12 17.17 20.73
N VAL A 170 12.40 18.42 20.32
CA VAL A 170 13.66 18.81 19.69
C VAL A 170 14.83 18.63 20.65
N GLU A 171 14.69 19.08 21.90
CA GLU A 171 15.71 18.92 22.93
C GLU A 171 16.07 17.45 23.17
N LYS A 172 15.05 16.59 23.32
CA LYS A 172 15.26 15.14 23.47
C LYS A 172 15.86 14.48 22.24
N TYR A 173 15.55 14.98 21.05
CA TYR A 173 16.10 14.47 19.80
C TYR A 173 17.58 14.82 19.66
N ASP A 174 17.97 16.05 20.00
CA ASP A 174 19.36 16.54 19.89
C ASP A 174 20.27 16.00 21.03
N GLN A 175 19.72 15.71 22.21
CA GLN A 175 20.45 15.07 23.33
C GLN A 175 20.91 13.65 23.00
N ASN A 176 20.26 12.97 22.06
CA ASN A 176 20.75 11.73 21.49
C ASN A 176 21.95 12.00 20.58
N GLY A 177 23.15 12.12 21.16
CA GLY A 177 24.41 12.40 20.45
C GLY A 177 24.76 11.45 19.29
N MET A 178 23.90 10.45 19.02
CA MET A 178 23.97 9.49 17.93
C MET A 178 23.03 9.85 16.76
N SER A 179 22.11 10.81 16.91
CA SER A 179 21.26 11.30 15.83
C SER A 179 21.99 12.39 15.05
N ALA A 180 21.67 12.54 13.76
CA ALA A 180 22.07 13.74 13.03
C ALA A 180 21.41 14.95 13.71
N PRO A 181 22.19 15.96 14.16
CA PRO A 181 21.63 17.04 14.94
C PRO A 181 20.61 17.82 14.15
N LEU A 182 19.52 18.25 14.80
CA LEU A 182 18.49 19.09 14.20
C LEU A 182 18.95 20.56 14.02
N ASN A 183 20.10 20.92 14.56
CA ASN A 183 20.69 22.26 14.47
C ASN A 183 21.48 22.52 13.17
N THR A 184 21.53 21.59 12.22
CA THR A 184 22.11 21.83 10.89
C THR A 184 21.22 22.79 10.08
N VAL A 185 21.81 23.49 9.10
CA VAL A 185 21.05 24.40 8.21
C VAL A 185 20.03 23.58 7.40
N PHE A 186 18.76 23.99 7.42
CA PHE A 186 17.72 23.35 6.63
C PHE A 186 17.82 23.78 5.16
N GLN A 187 17.88 22.82 4.23
CA GLN A 187 18.18 23.07 2.81
C GLN A 187 17.48 22.08 1.88
N TYR A 188 17.33 22.50 0.61
CA TYR A 188 16.91 21.67 -0.53
C TYR A 188 15.51 21.05 -0.44
N ARG A 189 14.68 21.44 0.53
CA ARG A 189 13.34 20.86 0.78
C ARG A 189 12.22 21.89 0.84
N GLU A 190 12.45 23.08 0.28
CA GLU A 190 11.46 24.17 0.33
C GLU A 190 10.19 23.84 -0.46
N LYS A 191 10.29 23.05 -1.53
CA LYS A 191 9.12 22.61 -2.31
C LYS A 191 8.27 21.65 -1.51
N GLU A 192 8.91 20.65 -0.91
CA GLU A 192 8.24 19.66 -0.06
C GLU A 192 7.63 20.29 1.18
N LYS A 193 8.33 21.26 1.80
CA LYS A 193 7.81 22.04 2.93
C LYS A 193 6.52 22.76 2.57
N LYS A 194 6.52 23.55 1.47
CA LYS A 194 5.33 24.26 0.98
C LYS A 194 4.20 23.29 0.61
N ASN A 195 4.52 22.13 0.05
CA ASN A 195 3.54 21.10 -0.26
C ASN A 195 2.90 20.53 1.03
N ILE A 196 3.70 20.23 2.05
CA ILE A 196 3.19 19.77 3.36
C ILE A 196 2.25 20.82 3.97
N GLU A 197 2.64 22.10 3.98
CA GLU A 197 1.84 23.20 4.52
C GLU A 197 0.50 23.33 3.76
N SER A 198 0.52 23.23 2.43
CA SER A 198 -0.69 23.23 1.60
C SER A 198 -1.60 22.04 1.91
N LEU A 199 -1.05 20.83 1.98
CA LEU A 199 -1.81 19.61 2.28
C LEU A 199 -2.38 19.57 3.68
N LEU A 200 -1.69 20.18 4.66
CA LEU A 200 -2.22 20.36 6.02
C LEU A 200 -3.45 21.27 6.04
N ASN A 201 -3.59 22.22 5.11
CA ASN A 201 -4.82 22.99 4.99
C ASN A 201 -6.00 22.15 4.48
N GLU A 202 -5.74 21.24 3.54
CA GLU A 202 -6.78 20.46 2.85
C GLU A 202 -7.22 19.18 3.60
N ALA A 203 -6.29 18.53 4.30
CA ALA A 203 -6.50 17.21 4.88
C ALA A 203 -6.39 17.18 6.40
N LYS A 204 -7.05 16.20 7.01
CA LYS A 204 -6.92 15.91 8.44
C LYS A 204 -5.66 15.11 8.77
N VAL A 205 -5.19 14.27 7.84
CA VAL A 205 -4.00 13.46 8.00
C VAL A 205 -3.08 13.63 6.80
N VAL A 206 -1.82 13.96 7.08
CA VAL A 206 -0.72 14.00 6.10
C VAL A 206 0.32 12.95 6.50
N ILE A 207 0.70 12.10 5.56
CA ILE A 207 1.74 11.07 5.73
C ILE A 207 2.97 11.50 4.93
N VAL A 208 4.09 11.68 5.61
CA VAL A 208 5.39 11.96 4.99
C VAL A 208 6.20 10.67 4.99
N THR A 209 6.46 10.13 3.81
CA THR A 209 7.15 8.85 3.64
C THR A 209 8.44 8.97 2.86
N GLY A 210 9.35 8.03 3.03
CA GLY A 210 10.64 7.96 2.37
C GLY A 210 11.63 7.07 3.12
N LYS A 211 12.77 6.79 2.50
CA LYS A 211 13.82 5.94 3.06
C LYS A 211 14.31 6.45 4.43
N ALA A 212 14.92 5.57 5.22
CA ALA A 212 15.55 5.97 6.49
C ALA A 212 16.66 7.01 6.23
N GLY A 213 16.74 8.02 7.09
CA GLY A 213 17.81 9.03 7.04
C GLY A 213 17.66 10.14 6.00
N VAL A 214 16.60 10.15 5.15
CA VAL A 214 16.37 11.18 4.13
C VAL A 214 15.89 12.54 4.68
N GLY A 215 15.73 12.66 6.00
CA GLY A 215 15.36 13.93 6.64
C GLY A 215 13.86 14.17 6.82
N LYS A 216 13.02 13.11 6.85
CA LYS A 216 11.57 13.22 7.07
C LYS A 216 11.20 14.01 8.32
N THR A 217 11.74 13.57 9.47
CA THR A 217 11.49 14.20 10.78
C THR A 217 11.88 15.68 10.78
N ARG A 218 13.06 16.01 10.22
CA ARG A 218 13.54 17.40 10.09
C ARG A 218 12.58 18.24 9.21
N LEU A 219 12.21 17.73 8.05
CA LEU A 219 11.30 18.44 7.13
C LEU A 219 9.95 18.69 7.79
N VAL A 220 9.39 17.68 8.47
CA VAL A 220 8.11 17.83 9.16
C VAL A 220 8.22 18.89 10.26
N LEU A 221 9.25 18.84 11.10
CA LEU A 221 9.46 19.81 12.18
C LEU A 221 9.55 21.24 11.64
N GLU A 222 10.30 21.46 10.55
CA GLU A 222 10.40 22.78 9.91
C GLU A 222 9.07 23.25 9.29
N SER A 223 8.28 22.32 8.75
CA SER A 223 6.96 22.66 8.18
C SER A 223 5.93 23.00 9.25
N ILE A 224 5.88 22.23 10.35
CA ILE A 224 4.81 22.37 11.35
C ILE A 224 5.04 23.52 12.33
N LYS A 225 6.29 23.96 12.54
CA LYS A 225 6.63 25.02 13.49
C LYS A 225 5.89 26.32 13.18
N HIS A 226 6.02 26.81 11.94
CA HIS A 226 5.34 28.00 11.49
C HIS A 226 3.85 27.77 11.25
N PHE A 227 3.49 26.64 10.63
CA PHE A 227 2.11 26.29 10.35
C PHE A 227 1.24 26.27 11.62
N SER A 228 1.72 25.68 12.71
CA SER A 228 0.96 25.63 13.96
C SER A 228 0.70 27.01 14.55
N SER A 229 1.69 27.90 14.49
CA SER A 229 1.56 29.28 14.99
C SER A 229 0.58 30.11 14.14
N ASP A 230 0.70 30.00 12.81
CA ASP A 230 -0.14 30.75 11.87
C ASP A 230 -1.63 30.35 11.95
N HIS A 231 -1.91 29.12 12.34
CA HIS A 231 -3.27 28.56 12.44
C HIS A 231 -3.76 28.41 13.88
N ASN A 232 -3.05 28.94 14.88
CA ASN A 232 -3.38 28.81 16.31
C ASN A 232 -3.60 27.35 16.78
N LEU A 233 -2.83 26.41 16.24
CA LEU A 233 -2.91 24.99 16.60
C LEU A 233 -1.95 24.67 17.75
N THR A 234 -2.43 23.94 18.75
CA THR A 234 -1.56 23.40 19.80
C THR A 234 -0.78 22.21 19.25
N LEU A 235 0.54 22.40 19.06
CA LEU A 235 1.42 21.36 18.54
C LEU A 235 1.78 20.34 19.62
N ARG A 236 1.63 19.04 19.29
CA ARG A 236 2.00 17.91 20.13
C ARG A 236 2.78 16.88 19.31
N CYS A 237 3.97 16.53 19.78
CA CYS A 237 4.84 15.55 19.14
C CYS A 237 4.74 14.21 19.87
N VAL A 238 4.44 13.15 19.15
CA VAL A 238 4.25 11.80 19.69
C VAL A 238 5.45 10.94 19.33
N LYS A 239 6.05 10.29 20.33
CA LYS A 239 7.07 9.26 20.16
C LYS A 239 6.71 8.06 21.04
N ASP A 240 6.38 6.94 20.42
CA ASP A 240 5.93 5.75 21.13
C ASP A 240 7.03 5.14 22.03
N ASN A 241 6.64 4.68 23.18
CA ASN A 241 7.49 3.96 24.12
C ASN A 241 6.94 2.59 24.52
N LYS A 242 5.93 2.11 23.76
CA LYS A 242 5.25 0.83 23.97
C LYS A 242 4.41 0.73 25.25
N LEU A 243 4.11 1.86 25.86
CA LEU A 243 3.20 1.96 27.01
C LEU A 243 1.82 2.41 26.54
N ASP A 244 0.82 2.38 27.45
CA ASP A 244 -0.53 2.83 27.14
C ASP A 244 -0.57 4.33 26.83
N LEU A 245 -0.91 4.67 25.60
CA LEU A 245 -0.96 6.03 25.09
C LEU A 245 -2.28 6.75 25.45
N TYR A 246 -3.32 6.03 25.84
CA TYR A 246 -4.65 6.58 26.03
C TYR A 246 -4.67 7.71 27.07
N ASN A 247 -4.03 7.48 28.23
CA ASN A 247 -3.99 8.46 29.31
C ASN A 247 -3.22 9.71 28.90
N ASP A 248 -2.12 9.57 28.16
CA ASP A 248 -1.35 10.71 27.65
C ASP A 248 -2.15 11.55 26.67
N LEU A 249 -2.93 10.92 25.77
CA LEU A 249 -3.80 11.60 24.83
C LEU A 249 -4.91 12.36 25.56
N VAL A 250 -5.61 11.71 26.49
CA VAL A 250 -6.67 12.34 27.28
C VAL A 250 -6.12 13.54 28.03
N PHE A 251 -5.00 13.38 28.70
CA PHE A 251 -4.37 14.43 29.51
C PHE A 251 -3.89 15.61 28.63
N THR A 252 -3.28 15.31 27.50
CA THR A 252 -2.74 16.33 26.58
C THR A 252 -3.84 17.16 25.92
N THR A 253 -5.04 16.58 25.80
CA THR A 253 -6.20 17.20 25.13
C THR A 253 -7.33 17.58 26.09
N GLU A 254 -7.07 17.69 27.40
CA GLU A 254 -8.06 18.11 28.39
C GLU A 254 -8.63 19.54 28.16
N ASN A 255 -7.80 20.42 27.60
CA ASN A 255 -8.23 21.76 27.25
C ASN A 255 -8.90 21.80 25.89
N HIS A 256 -10.09 22.39 25.78
CA HIS A 256 -10.73 22.64 24.50
C HIS A 256 -9.80 23.47 23.60
N GLY A 257 -9.52 22.96 22.40
CA GLY A 257 -8.64 23.68 21.49
C GLY A 257 -8.38 22.87 20.20
N ASP A 258 -7.73 23.55 19.27
CA ASP A 258 -7.31 22.94 18.00
C ASP A 258 -5.91 22.39 18.16
N TYR A 259 -5.69 21.17 17.68
CA TYR A 259 -4.43 20.43 17.85
C TYR A 259 -3.82 20.02 16.52
N LEU A 260 -2.51 20.08 16.45
CA LEU A 260 -1.70 19.42 15.42
C LEU A 260 -0.82 18.36 16.10
N PHE A 261 -1.08 17.10 15.80
CA PHE A 261 -0.22 16.00 16.25
C PHE A 261 0.85 15.69 15.20
N PHE A 262 2.09 15.69 15.63
CA PHE A 262 3.18 15.11 14.87
C PHE A 262 3.51 13.73 15.45
N VAL A 263 3.40 12.69 14.64
CA VAL A 263 3.71 11.31 15.02
C VAL A 263 4.99 10.89 14.28
N ASP A 264 6.09 10.82 15.01
CA ASP A 264 7.37 10.40 14.43
C ASP A 264 7.45 8.89 14.36
N ASP A 265 7.95 8.38 13.21
CA ASP A 265 8.02 6.94 12.90
C ASP A 265 6.70 6.20 13.26
N ALA A 266 5.57 6.66 12.71
CA ALA A 266 4.23 6.13 13.01
C ALA A 266 4.10 4.61 12.78
N ASN A 267 4.96 4.02 11.99
CA ASN A 267 5.07 2.58 11.82
C ASN A 267 5.59 1.83 13.06
N GLU A 268 6.19 2.53 14.00
CA GLU A 268 6.64 1.97 15.29
C GLU A 268 5.60 2.17 16.40
N VAL A 269 4.52 2.92 16.14
CA VAL A 269 3.47 3.24 17.12
C VAL A 269 2.45 2.12 17.18
N ASP A 270 2.46 1.32 18.24
CA ASP A 270 1.57 0.17 18.39
C ASP A 270 0.09 0.56 18.55
N GLN A 271 -0.17 1.73 19.17
CA GLN A 271 -1.51 2.25 19.44
C GLN A 271 -1.87 3.45 18.55
N LEU A 272 -1.43 3.42 17.29
CA LEU A 272 -1.72 4.50 16.32
C LEU A 272 -3.23 4.73 16.15
N ASN A 273 -4.04 3.68 16.26
CA ASN A 273 -5.49 3.75 16.23
C ASN A 273 -6.09 4.70 17.28
N LEU A 274 -5.49 4.81 18.46
CA LEU A 274 -5.97 5.73 19.50
C LEU A 274 -5.79 7.19 19.07
N ILE A 275 -4.67 7.52 18.42
CA ILE A 275 -4.44 8.87 17.86
C ILE A 275 -5.45 9.16 16.75
N LEU A 276 -5.66 8.19 15.86
CA LEU A 276 -6.59 8.31 14.73
C LEU A 276 -8.06 8.42 15.18
N ASP A 277 -8.43 7.74 16.25
CA ASP A 277 -9.76 7.86 16.88
C ASP A 277 -10.11 9.30 17.26
N TYR A 278 -9.14 10.11 17.67
CA TYR A 278 -9.35 11.53 17.99
C TYR A 278 -9.84 12.35 16.79
N ILE A 279 -9.49 11.93 15.55
CA ILE A 279 -9.96 12.61 14.32
C ILE A 279 -11.45 12.36 14.10
N THR A 280 -11.91 11.16 14.45
CA THR A 280 -13.28 10.68 14.15
C THR A 280 -14.26 10.96 15.29
N LYS A 281 -13.79 10.92 16.53
CA LYS A 281 -14.61 11.27 17.69
C LYS A 281 -14.88 12.77 17.67
N LYS A 282 -16.00 13.17 17.06
CA LYS A 282 -16.57 14.51 17.13
C LYS A 282 -16.95 14.86 18.58
N LYS A 283 -15.97 15.08 19.45
CA LYS A 283 -16.20 15.93 20.60
C LYS A 283 -16.37 17.34 20.03
N THR A 284 -17.56 17.90 20.18
CA THR A 284 -17.86 19.27 19.78
C THR A 284 -16.78 20.20 20.35
N GLY A 285 -16.02 20.87 19.50
CA GLY A 285 -15.04 21.89 19.87
C GLY A 285 -13.57 21.54 19.62
N TYR A 286 -13.25 20.42 18.96
CA TYR A 286 -11.87 20.09 18.61
C TYR A 286 -11.68 20.00 17.10
N ASN A 287 -10.69 20.74 16.57
CA ASN A 287 -10.16 20.53 15.23
C ASN A 287 -8.80 19.85 15.38
N VAL A 288 -8.69 18.59 14.97
CA VAL A 288 -7.47 17.80 15.09
C VAL A 288 -6.91 17.52 13.70
N LYS A 289 -5.66 17.93 13.50
CA LYS A 289 -4.86 17.54 12.33
C LYS A 289 -3.72 16.63 12.79
N ILE A 290 -3.32 15.70 11.93
CA ILE A 290 -2.21 14.79 12.19
C ILE A 290 -1.25 14.83 11.01
N ILE A 291 0.03 14.96 11.32
CA ILE A 291 1.11 14.71 10.37
C ILE A 291 2.00 13.61 10.94
N MET A 292 2.38 12.66 10.11
CA MET A 292 3.19 11.53 10.55
C MET A 292 4.33 11.23 9.60
N THR A 293 5.45 10.82 10.15
CA THR A 293 6.55 10.24 9.36
C THR A 293 6.40 8.73 9.33
N VAL A 294 6.64 8.15 8.17
CA VAL A 294 6.55 6.70 7.95
C VAL A 294 7.69 6.26 7.05
N ARG A 295 8.21 5.08 7.26
CA ARG A 295 9.22 4.50 6.38
C ARG A 295 8.57 3.93 5.13
N ASP A 296 9.26 4.06 3.99
CA ASP A 296 8.75 3.67 2.67
C ASP A 296 8.30 2.21 2.59
N TYR A 297 9.07 1.29 3.17
CA TYR A 297 8.80 -0.15 3.11
C TYR A 297 7.58 -0.62 3.95
N VAL A 298 7.09 0.21 4.87
CA VAL A 298 5.91 -0.09 5.72
C VAL A 298 4.79 0.92 5.55
N LYS A 299 4.92 1.84 4.58
CA LYS A 299 3.90 2.88 4.34
C LYS A 299 2.52 2.29 4.06
N GLY A 300 2.48 1.14 3.39
CA GLY A 300 1.24 0.44 3.06
C GLY A 300 0.38 0.15 4.28
N ASP A 301 0.97 -0.38 5.34
CA ASP A 301 0.28 -0.77 6.56
C ASP A 301 -0.32 0.44 7.28
N VAL A 302 0.47 1.51 7.40
CA VAL A 302 0.02 2.75 8.02
C VAL A 302 -1.08 3.41 7.20
N ILE A 303 -0.98 3.41 5.87
CA ILE A 303 -2.02 3.94 4.98
C ILE A 303 -3.33 3.17 5.14
N VAL A 304 -3.27 1.83 5.21
CA VAL A 304 -4.45 0.98 5.44
C VAL A 304 -5.08 1.30 6.80
N GLU A 305 -4.27 1.45 7.85
CA GLU A 305 -4.78 1.82 9.17
C GLU A 305 -5.46 3.18 9.15
N VAL A 306 -4.81 4.21 8.56
CA VAL A 306 -5.37 5.56 8.46
C VAL A 306 -6.65 5.59 7.62
N LYS A 307 -6.72 4.82 6.53
CA LYS A 307 -7.92 4.76 5.66
C LYS A 307 -9.17 4.25 6.36
N LYS A 308 -9.04 3.55 7.48
CA LYS A 308 -10.19 3.17 8.32
C LYS A 308 -10.89 4.39 8.94
N TYR A 309 -10.20 5.50 9.04
CA TYR A 309 -10.66 6.72 9.71
C TYR A 309 -10.86 7.89 8.75
N THR A 310 -9.92 8.13 7.84
CA THR A 310 -9.95 9.23 6.87
C THR A 310 -9.03 8.95 5.69
N LEU A 311 -9.23 9.65 4.58
CA LEU A 311 -8.32 9.57 3.44
C LEU A 311 -7.08 10.43 3.72
N PRO A 312 -5.87 9.84 3.84
CA PRO A 312 -4.65 10.60 4.03
C PRO A 312 -4.18 11.26 2.73
N LYS A 313 -3.47 12.38 2.86
CA LYS A 313 -2.61 12.90 1.81
C LYS A 313 -1.19 12.40 2.05
N ILE A 314 -0.49 12.05 0.98
CA ILE A 314 0.83 11.41 1.05
C ILE A 314 1.86 12.33 0.40
N VAL A 315 2.97 12.56 1.09
CA VAL A 315 4.15 13.26 0.58
C VAL A 315 5.32 12.26 0.58
N GLU A 316 5.81 11.94 -0.60
CA GLU A 316 6.99 11.09 -0.73
C GLU A 316 8.25 11.95 -0.78
N ILE A 317 9.22 11.60 0.08
CA ILE A 317 10.50 12.28 0.15
C ILE A 317 11.55 11.41 -0.52
N GLY A 318 12.08 11.91 -1.61
CA GLY A 318 13.18 11.29 -2.32
C GLY A 318 14.53 11.49 -1.65
N SER A 319 15.53 10.82 -2.18
CA SER A 319 16.93 11.06 -1.85
C SER A 319 17.36 12.46 -2.34
N PHE A 320 18.44 12.98 -1.80
CA PHE A 320 19.11 14.15 -2.36
C PHE A 320 19.81 13.78 -3.68
N SER A 321 19.85 14.71 -4.61
CA SER A 321 20.74 14.64 -5.78
C SER A 321 22.21 14.80 -5.35
N ASP A 322 23.12 14.45 -6.26
CA ASP A 322 24.56 14.60 -6.02
C ASP A 322 24.94 16.06 -5.73
N ASP A 323 24.34 17.01 -6.44
CA ASP A 323 24.56 18.46 -6.23
C ASP A 323 24.01 18.91 -4.85
N GLU A 324 22.86 18.40 -4.42
CA GLU A 324 22.30 18.69 -3.10
C GLU A 324 23.15 18.11 -1.99
N ILE A 325 23.68 16.88 -2.14
CA ILE A 325 24.65 16.30 -1.18
C ILE A 325 25.94 17.14 -1.16
N LYS A 326 26.45 17.53 -2.34
CA LYS A 326 27.65 18.40 -2.43
C LYS A 326 27.44 19.72 -1.70
N GLY A 327 26.34 20.42 -1.97
CA GLY A 327 26.03 21.69 -1.29
C GLY A 327 25.82 21.48 0.22
N PHE A 328 25.14 20.40 0.62
CA PHE A 328 24.94 20.06 2.03
C PHE A 328 26.25 19.83 2.77
N LEU A 329 27.21 19.14 2.16
CA LEU A 329 28.55 18.92 2.74
C LEU A 329 29.36 20.20 2.83
N ASN A 330 29.31 21.03 1.80
CA ASN A 330 30.02 22.31 1.77
C ASN A 330 29.56 23.25 2.89
N GLU A 331 28.23 23.41 3.04
CA GLU A 331 27.66 24.37 3.99
C GLU A 331 27.67 23.88 5.45
N ASN A 332 27.42 22.59 5.67
CA ASN A 332 27.34 22.05 7.03
C ASN A 332 28.65 21.52 7.59
N LEU A 333 29.59 21.08 6.74
CA LEU A 333 30.84 20.44 7.15
C LEU A 333 32.09 21.09 6.56
N HIS A 334 31.92 22.11 5.73
CA HIS A 334 32.99 22.82 5.02
C HIS A 334 33.93 21.90 4.24
N ILE A 335 33.37 20.80 3.67
CA ILE A 335 34.14 19.87 2.84
C ILE A 335 34.11 20.39 1.40
N LEU A 336 35.26 20.88 0.91
CA LEU A 336 35.43 21.44 -0.44
C LEU A 336 36.21 20.52 -1.38
N ASN A 337 36.83 19.47 -0.84
CA ASN A 337 37.64 18.55 -1.63
C ASN A 337 36.77 17.60 -2.44
N GLU A 338 36.80 17.73 -3.78
CA GLU A 338 35.97 16.96 -4.69
C GLU A 338 36.11 15.43 -4.52
N ARG A 339 37.31 14.93 -4.24
CA ARG A 339 37.52 13.48 -4.03
C ARG A 339 36.77 12.94 -2.80
N TYR A 340 36.73 13.73 -1.72
CA TYR A 340 35.95 13.37 -0.55
C TYR A 340 34.45 13.46 -0.85
N ILE A 341 34.05 14.53 -1.54
CA ILE A 341 32.66 14.73 -1.93
C ILE A 341 32.17 13.57 -2.81
N ASP A 342 32.91 13.22 -3.86
CA ASP A 342 32.57 12.12 -4.76
C ASP A 342 32.42 10.77 -4.02
N GLN A 343 33.33 10.49 -3.08
CA GLN A 343 33.26 9.25 -2.29
C GLN A 343 32.09 9.27 -1.33
N ILE A 344 31.81 10.39 -0.66
CA ILE A 344 30.66 10.52 0.25
C ILE A 344 29.35 10.42 -0.53
N ILE A 345 29.26 11.01 -1.72
CA ILE A 345 28.10 10.89 -2.59
C ILE A 345 27.83 9.42 -2.92
N ARG A 346 28.87 8.65 -3.29
CA ARG A 346 28.73 7.21 -3.56
C ARG A 346 28.26 6.41 -2.34
N ILE A 347 28.78 6.71 -1.15
CA ILE A 347 28.39 6.03 0.10
C ILE A 347 26.98 6.45 0.52
N ALA A 348 26.66 7.73 0.38
CA ALA A 348 25.41 8.29 0.83
C ALA A 348 24.21 7.86 -0.03
N GLU A 349 24.42 7.60 -1.34
CA GLU A 349 23.37 7.28 -2.29
C GLU A 349 22.15 8.25 -2.17
N GLY A 350 22.46 9.54 -2.00
CA GLY A 350 21.45 10.58 -1.81
C GLY A 350 20.85 10.64 -0.40
N ASN A 351 21.38 9.91 0.58
CA ASN A 351 20.93 9.95 1.97
C ASN A 351 21.67 11.02 2.76
N PRO A 352 21.05 12.15 3.15
CA PRO A 352 21.73 13.25 3.84
C PRO A 352 22.28 12.88 5.21
N ARG A 353 21.67 11.91 5.89
CA ARG A 353 22.19 11.43 7.20
C ARG A 353 23.47 10.65 7.03
N ILE A 354 23.54 9.72 6.09
CA ILE A 354 24.75 8.97 5.75
C ILE A 354 25.81 9.94 5.22
N ALA A 355 25.41 10.91 4.39
CA ALA A 355 26.32 11.96 3.90
C ALA A 355 26.94 12.76 5.06
N TYR A 356 26.14 13.17 6.04
CA TYR A 356 26.61 13.88 7.20
C TYR A 356 27.59 13.02 8.04
N MET A 357 27.22 11.76 8.27
CA MET A 357 28.06 10.82 9.04
C MET A 357 29.38 10.56 8.30
N ALA A 358 29.34 10.28 7.01
CA ALA A 358 30.53 10.06 6.19
C ALA A 358 31.38 11.33 6.09
N GLY A 359 30.73 12.48 5.94
CA GLY A 359 31.38 13.78 5.91
C GLY A 359 32.08 14.12 7.22
N ARG A 360 31.44 13.87 8.37
CA ARG A 360 32.09 14.01 9.68
C ARG A 360 33.27 13.10 9.83
N LEU A 361 33.16 11.83 9.42
CA LEU A 361 34.26 10.88 9.45
C LEU A 361 35.40 11.32 8.55
N ALA A 362 35.10 11.79 7.33
CA ALA A 362 36.09 12.34 6.42
C ALA A 362 36.80 13.56 7.00
N PHE A 363 36.06 14.47 7.63
CA PHE A 363 36.58 15.67 8.28
C PHE A 363 37.49 15.34 9.48
N GLU A 364 37.05 14.39 10.35
CA GLU A 364 37.79 13.97 11.52
C GLU A 364 39.05 13.17 11.18
N LYS A 365 39.00 12.31 10.17
CA LYS A 365 40.10 11.39 9.80
C LYS A 365 41.02 11.93 8.73
N GLN A 366 40.55 12.87 7.91
CA GLN A 366 41.25 13.42 6.74
C GLN A 366 41.86 12.33 5.82
N ASN A 367 41.20 11.20 5.73
CA ASN A 367 41.63 10.01 4.98
C ASN A 367 40.47 9.37 4.19
N LEU A 368 40.63 9.33 2.88
CA LEU A 368 39.64 8.72 1.95
C LEU A 368 39.40 7.22 2.20
N ASN A 369 40.38 6.49 2.69
CA ASN A 369 40.23 5.06 2.96
C ASN A 369 39.22 4.79 4.10
N ALA A 370 39.00 5.78 4.98
CA ALA A 370 38.06 5.64 6.11
C ALA A 370 36.57 5.64 5.67
N ILE A 371 36.29 6.04 4.42
CA ILE A 371 34.93 6.13 3.89
C ILE A 371 34.68 5.22 2.68
N ARG A 372 35.41 4.08 2.62
CA ARG A 372 35.26 3.12 1.48
C ARG A 372 34.08 2.17 1.58
N ASP A 373 33.56 1.92 2.77
CA ASP A 373 32.51 0.93 3.01
C ASP A 373 31.54 1.47 4.10
N VAL A 374 30.24 1.26 3.89
CA VAL A 374 29.21 1.70 4.82
C VAL A 374 29.29 0.95 6.15
N SER A 375 29.72 -0.32 6.15
CA SER A 375 29.95 -1.09 7.37
C SER A 375 31.09 -0.46 8.19
N GLN A 376 32.18 -0.06 7.56
CA GLN A 376 33.29 0.65 8.23
C GLN A 376 32.87 2.04 8.74
N LEU A 377 31.98 2.72 8.04
CA LEU A 377 31.42 3.99 8.48
C LEU A 377 30.65 3.83 9.79
N TYR A 378 29.76 2.84 9.83
CA TYR A 378 29.00 2.53 11.04
C TYR A 378 29.92 2.04 12.16
N ASP A 379 30.89 1.20 11.86
CA ASP A 379 31.91 0.77 12.80
C ASP A 379 32.68 1.96 13.35
N THR A 380 33.13 2.88 12.54
CA THR A 380 33.89 4.04 12.97
C THR A 380 33.06 5.02 13.78
N TYR A 381 31.82 5.27 13.36
CA TYR A 381 30.93 6.19 14.06
C TYR A 381 30.49 5.65 15.43
N TYR A 382 30.12 4.39 15.51
CA TYR A 382 29.66 3.74 16.73
C TYR A 382 30.80 3.06 17.53
N SER A 383 31.92 2.80 16.90
CA SER A 383 33.06 2.15 17.59
C SER A 383 33.60 2.96 18.77
N LYS A 384 33.53 4.31 18.73
CA LYS A 384 33.90 5.13 19.90
C LYS A 384 33.00 4.83 21.10
N TYR A 385 31.73 4.56 20.88
CA TYR A 385 30.78 4.18 21.92
C TYR A 385 30.93 2.71 22.33
N VAL A 386 31.09 1.83 21.35
CA VAL A 386 31.20 0.38 21.58
C VAL A 386 32.56 0.00 22.17
N ASN A 387 33.66 0.57 21.69
CA ASN A 387 35.00 0.30 22.22
C ASN A 387 35.28 1.02 23.54
N GLY A 388 34.52 2.09 23.84
CA GLY A 388 34.68 2.84 25.12
C GLY A 388 34.09 2.09 26.32
N SER A 389 32.78 2.15 26.48
CA SER A 389 32.04 1.65 27.64
C SER A 389 31.33 0.31 27.38
N LEU A 390 30.86 0.07 26.15
CA LEU A 390 30.14 -1.16 25.79
C LEU A 390 31.10 -2.32 25.49
N GLY A 391 32.14 -2.09 24.69
CA GLY A 391 33.02 -3.16 24.18
C GLY A 391 33.92 -3.85 25.20
N LYS A 392 34.00 -3.31 26.44
CA LYS A 392 34.70 -3.93 27.54
C LYS A 392 33.88 -4.96 28.32
N ASP A 393 32.58 -5.03 28.07
CA ASP A 393 31.63 -5.91 28.74
C ASP A 393 30.79 -6.64 27.70
N ASP A 394 31.24 -7.84 27.35
CA ASP A 394 30.57 -8.66 26.33
C ASP A 394 29.11 -8.99 26.70
N LYS A 395 28.78 -9.10 28.00
CA LYS A 395 27.40 -9.29 28.46
C LYS A 395 26.55 -8.05 28.20
N LEU A 396 27.15 -6.87 28.31
CA LEU A 396 26.48 -5.60 28.00
C LEU A 396 26.24 -5.48 26.51
N CYS A 397 27.23 -5.82 25.65
CA CYS A 397 27.08 -5.87 24.21
C CYS A 397 25.99 -6.85 23.78
N PHE A 398 26.00 -8.07 24.32
CA PHE A 398 25.01 -9.09 24.02
C PHE A 398 23.60 -8.63 24.41
N THR A 399 23.43 -7.98 25.57
CA THR A 399 22.15 -7.40 25.99
C THR A 399 21.63 -6.37 25.00
N ALA A 400 22.51 -5.48 24.51
CA ALA A 400 22.12 -4.49 23.47
C ALA A 400 21.77 -5.16 22.13
N GLY A 401 22.53 -6.18 21.70
CA GLY A 401 22.24 -6.96 20.50
C GLY A 401 20.91 -7.71 20.58
N LEU A 402 20.61 -8.30 21.74
CA LEU A 402 19.33 -8.98 21.96
C LEU A 402 18.15 -7.99 21.90
N LEU A 403 18.28 -6.83 22.55
CA LEU A 403 17.30 -5.75 22.43
C LEU A 403 17.12 -5.29 20.98
N ALA A 404 18.19 -5.30 20.19
CA ALA A 404 18.11 -4.95 18.76
C ALA A 404 17.26 -5.93 17.93
N ILE A 405 17.26 -7.23 18.30
CA ILE A 405 16.40 -8.25 17.65
C ILE A 405 14.96 -8.13 18.11
N VAL A 406 14.73 -8.15 19.43
CA VAL A 406 13.38 -8.23 20.01
C VAL A 406 12.66 -6.89 20.02
N LYS A 407 13.38 -5.79 19.73
CA LYS A 407 12.94 -4.39 19.65
C LYS A 407 12.52 -3.78 20.97
N SER A 408 11.77 -4.49 21.81
CA SER A 408 11.37 -4.05 23.14
C SER A 408 11.29 -5.24 24.09
N VAL A 409 11.59 -5.02 25.35
CA VAL A 409 11.56 -6.06 26.39
C VAL A 409 10.76 -5.55 27.57
N ASN A 410 9.74 -6.33 27.99
CA ASN A 410 9.04 -6.10 29.26
C ASN A 410 9.88 -6.70 30.38
N LEU A 411 10.42 -5.87 31.26
CA LEU A 411 11.30 -6.30 32.37
C LEU A 411 10.59 -7.18 33.41
N ASN A 412 9.26 -7.18 33.43
CA ASN A 412 8.45 -8.01 34.33
C ASN A 412 8.09 -9.38 33.71
N GLU A 413 8.34 -9.59 32.40
CA GLU A 413 7.98 -10.81 31.68
C GLU A 413 9.13 -11.31 30.81
N LEU A 414 10.22 -11.76 31.48
CA LEU A 414 11.43 -12.23 30.80
C LEU A 414 11.44 -13.73 30.54
N SER A 415 10.41 -14.47 30.96
CA SER A 415 10.34 -15.94 30.82
C SER A 415 10.55 -16.43 29.39
N VAL A 416 10.01 -15.71 28.41
CA VAL A 416 10.14 -16.02 26.98
C VAL A 416 11.58 -15.84 26.46
N LEU A 417 12.37 -14.98 27.08
CA LEU A 417 13.77 -14.70 26.71
C LEU A 417 14.78 -15.54 27.48
N ASN A 418 14.37 -16.35 28.46
CA ASN A 418 15.25 -17.08 29.36
C ASN A 418 16.31 -17.92 28.65
N GLU A 419 15.88 -18.69 27.65
CA GLU A 419 16.79 -19.56 26.89
C GLU A 419 17.83 -18.74 26.13
N ILE A 420 17.41 -17.62 25.51
CA ILE A 420 18.31 -16.75 24.74
C ILE A 420 19.27 -16.01 25.69
N ILE A 421 18.78 -15.50 26.82
CA ILE A 421 19.61 -14.86 27.85
C ILE A 421 20.64 -15.85 28.38
N GLY A 422 20.22 -17.11 28.58
CA GLY A 422 21.06 -18.21 29.04
C GLY A 422 22.19 -18.59 28.09
N LEU A 423 22.06 -18.32 26.77
CA LEU A 423 23.13 -18.57 25.78
C LEU A 423 24.45 -17.89 26.14
N TYR A 424 24.39 -16.74 26.81
CA TYR A 424 25.56 -16.00 27.23
C TYR A 424 25.87 -16.15 28.76
N GLY A 425 25.31 -17.19 29.38
CA GLY A 425 25.53 -17.46 30.80
C GLY A 425 25.01 -16.36 31.71
N MET A 426 23.90 -15.72 31.37
CA MET A 426 23.24 -14.69 32.16
C MET A 426 21.92 -15.20 32.75
N THR A 427 21.62 -14.72 33.96
CA THR A 427 20.30 -14.85 34.59
C THR A 427 19.43 -13.64 34.22
N GLN A 428 18.12 -13.72 34.47
CA GLN A 428 17.21 -12.58 34.28
C GLN A 428 17.64 -11.35 35.04
N ASP A 429 18.05 -11.52 36.31
CA ASP A 429 18.51 -10.42 37.16
C ASP A 429 19.76 -9.75 36.59
N MET A 430 20.71 -10.54 36.10
CA MET A 430 21.91 -10.02 35.42
C MET A 430 21.52 -9.26 34.14
N PHE A 431 20.56 -9.76 33.39
CA PHE A 431 20.09 -9.10 32.18
C PHE A 431 19.44 -7.74 32.49
N ILE A 432 18.60 -7.67 33.54
CA ILE A 432 17.98 -6.43 34.02
C ILE A 432 19.08 -5.45 34.49
N GLU A 433 20.10 -5.94 35.25
CA GLU A 433 21.23 -5.10 35.67
C GLU A 433 21.96 -4.48 34.46
N LYS A 434 22.22 -5.30 33.42
CA LYS A 434 22.87 -4.82 32.20
C LYS A 434 21.99 -3.81 31.44
N ILE A 435 20.67 -4.00 31.39
CA ILE A 435 19.72 -3.04 30.82
C ILE A 435 19.78 -1.71 31.58
N LYS A 436 19.80 -1.72 32.94
CA LYS A 436 19.95 -0.50 33.74
C LYS A 436 21.27 0.19 33.47
N LYS A 437 22.34 -0.57 33.31
CA LYS A 437 23.67 -0.03 32.96
C LYS A 437 23.67 0.57 31.54
N LEU A 438 23.03 -0.07 30.56
CA LEU A 438 22.87 0.50 29.23
C LEU A 438 22.04 1.78 29.25
N SER A 439 21.02 1.87 30.11
CA SER A 439 20.24 3.08 30.31
C SER A 439 21.07 4.23 30.87
N SER A 440 21.95 3.96 31.85
CA SER A 440 22.87 4.98 32.38
C SER A 440 23.91 5.47 31.36
N LEU A 441 24.09 4.71 30.27
CA LEU A 441 24.97 5.06 29.13
C LEU A 441 24.18 5.69 27.98
N GLU A 442 22.89 6.00 28.17
CA GLU A 442 21.97 6.55 27.15
C GLU A 442 21.76 5.67 25.90
N VAL A 443 22.17 4.40 25.98
CA VAL A 443 22.01 3.41 24.91
C VAL A 443 20.61 2.80 24.91
N VAL A 444 20.00 2.68 26.09
CA VAL A 444 18.68 2.11 26.32
C VAL A 444 17.80 3.11 27.05
N GLU A 445 16.59 3.31 26.57
CA GLU A 445 15.54 3.99 27.34
C GLU A 445 14.72 2.95 28.12
N ILE A 446 14.56 3.15 29.43
CA ILE A 446 13.65 2.38 30.27
C ILE A 446 12.42 3.24 30.53
N LYS A 447 11.27 2.79 30.07
CA LYS A 447 10.00 3.52 30.18
C LYS A 447 9.15 2.93 31.29
N LEU A 448 8.68 3.80 32.18
CA LEU A 448 7.90 3.44 33.39
C LEU A 448 8.52 2.28 34.20
N GLU A 449 9.83 2.18 34.21
CA GLU A 449 10.58 1.08 34.87
C GLU A 449 10.19 -0.35 34.40
N LYS A 450 9.46 -0.45 33.26
CA LYS A 450 8.88 -1.72 32.78
C LYS A 450 9.37 -2.14 31.41
N VAL A 451 9.56 -1.20 30.49
CA VAL A 451 9.88 -1.53 29.10
C VAL A 451 11.22 -0.93 28.69
N ALA A 452 12.14 -1.79 28.28
CA ALA A 452 13.45 -1.41 27.76
C ALA A 452 13.46 -1.45 26.22
N ILE A 453 13.94 -0.36 25.61
CA ILE A 453 14.14 -0.22 24.15
C ILE A 453 15.49 0.45 23.88
N LEU A 454 16.09 0.17 22.73
CA LEU A 454 17.27 0.94 22.29
C LEU A 454 16.86 2.37 21.92
N SER A 455 17.65 3.35 22.37
CA SER A 455 17.34 4.78 22.23
C SER A 455 17.36 5.28 20.78
N ASP A 456 18.14 4.65 19.90
CA ASP A 456 18.29 5.01 18.49
C ASP A 456 18.26 3.78 17.59
N GLN A 457 17.56 3.90 16.44
CA GLN A 457 17.39 2.77 15.52
C GLN A 457 18.65 2.47 14.71
N CYS A 458 19.46 3.47 14.36
CA CYS A 458 20.69 3.20 13.65
C CYS A 458 21.68 2.48 14.57
N LEU A 459 21.72 2.86 15.85
CA LEU A 459 22.44 2.09 16.87
C LEU A 459 21.87 0.67 17.00
N SER A 460 20.55 0.51 17.01
CA SER A 460 19.92 -0.82 17.03
C SER A 460 20.38 -1.69 15.86
N ASN A 461 20.39 -1.14 14.65
CA ASN A 461 20.86 -1.86 13.47
C ASN A 461 22.35 -2.20 13.55
N TYR A 462 23.16 -1.25 14.05
CA TYR A 462 24.58 -1.49 14.26
C TYR A 462 24.85 -2.53 15.34
N MET A 463 24.16 -2.48 16.48
CA MET A 463 24.32 -3.47 17.57
C MET A 463 23.91 -4.87 17.13
N LEU A 464 22.87 -4.99 16.31
CA LEU A 464 22.47 -6.25 15.70
C LEU A 464 23.62 -6.83 14.84
N TYR A 465 24.18 -6.01 13.93
CA TYR A 465 25.31 -6.38 13.09
C TYR A 465 26.53 -6.73 13.93
N TYR A 466 26.92 -5.82 14.81
CA TYR A 466 28.14 -5.93 15.61
C TYR A 466 28.18 -7.18 16.51
N VAL A 467 27.08 -7.48 17.21
CA VAL A 467 27.01 -8.58 18.16
C VAL A 467 26.93 -9.94 17.47
N PHE A 468 26.11 -10.06 16.43
CA PHE A 468 25.82 -11.36 15.84
C PHE A 468 26.56 -11.67 14.54
N PHE A 469 27.00 -10.66 13.80
CA PHE A 469 27.65 -10.87 12.50
C PHE A 469 29.13 -10.51 12.51
N GLU A 470 29.53 -9.45 13.22
CA GLU A 470 30.93 -9.05 13.34
C GLU A 470 31.62 -9.80 14.48
N ARG A 471 31.22 -9.57 15.74
CA ARG A 471 31.81 -10.19 16.94
C ARG A 471 31.41 -11.65 17.13
N LYS A 472 30.23 -12.05 16.67
CA LYS A 472 29.66 -13.41 16.78
C LYS A 472 29.69 -13.90 18.24
N LEU A 473 29.28 -13.02 19.18
CA LEU A 473 29.30 -13.31 20.62
C LEU A 473 28.48 -14.57 20.97
N VAL A 474 27.42 -14.82 20.20
CA VAL A 474 26.61 -16.04 20.25
C VAL A 474 26.37 -16.45 18.79
N ALA A 475 26.31 -17.74 18.52
CA ALA A 475 25.91 -18.21 17.20
C ALA A 475 24.50 -17.72 16.86
N PHE A 476 24.33 -17.11 15.69
CA PHE A 476 23.02 -16.58 15.30
C PHE A 476 21.97 -17.68 15.16
N SER A 477 22.41 -18.90 14.79
CA SER A 477 21.58 -20.10 14.78
C SER A 477 20.92 -20.41 16.14
N ASP A 478 21.63 -20.19 17.25
CA ASP A 478 21.09 -20.46 18.57
C ASP A 478 20.05 -19.42 18.98
N VAL A 479 20.28 -18.16 18.62
CA VAL A 479 19.29 -17.09 18.84
C VAL A 479 17.99 -17.37 18.07
N ILE A 480 18.10 -17.81 16.81
CA ILE A 480 16.93 -18.17 16.01
C ILE A 480 16.25 -19.40 16.59
N LYS A 481 17.01 -20.44 16.93
CA LYS A 481 16.48 -21.70 17.47
C LYS A 481 15.57 -21.50 18.69
N PHE A 482 15.98 -20.63 19.60
CA PHE A 482 15.22 -20.35 20.84
C PHE A 482 14.26 -19.17 20.72
N GLY A 483 14.49 -18.25 19.77
CA GLY A 483 13.70 -17.04 19.63
C GLY A 483 12.63 -17.09 18.53
N TYR A 484 12.74 -17.98 17.55
CA TYR A 484 11.93 -17.93 16.35
C TYR A 484 10.44 -18.06 16.65
N THR A 485 10.01 -19.00 17.49
CA THR A 485 8.61 -19.22 17.86
C THR A 485 7.93 -17.94 18.37
N ASN A 486 8.63 -17.17 19.20
CA ASN A 486 8.05 -16.00 19.87
C ASN A 486 8.34 -14.68 19.12
N TYR A 487 9.43 -14.63 18.36
CA TYR A 487 9.93 -13.39 17.73
C TYR A 487 10.11 -13.49 16.22
N ARG A 488 9.41 -14.43 15.54
CA ARG A 488 9.50 -14.65 14.08
C ARG A 488 9.52 -13.34 13.29
N ARG A 489 8.51 -12.47 13.50
CA ARG A 489 8.38 -11.20 12.78
C ARG A 489 9.55 -10.23 13.06
N HIS A 490 10.03 -10.20 14.28
CA HIS A 490 11.14 -9.33 14.64
C HIS A 490 12.46 -9.83 14.04
N ILE A 491 12.69 -11.13 14.06
CA ILE A 491 13.87 -11.77 13.48
C ILE A 491 13.90 -11.54 11.97
N THR A 492 12.82 -11.83 11.24
CA THR A 492 12.76 -11.66 9.80
C THR A 492 12.92 -10.19 9.39
N LYS A 493 12.28 -9.25 10.11
CA LYS A 493 12.43 -7.81 9.89
C LYS A 493 13.86 -7.33 10.15
N SER A 494 14.50 -7.83 11.21
CA SER A 494 15.89 -7.49 11.55
C SER A 494 16.89 -7.98 10.51
N LEU A 495 16.66 -9.17 9.95
CA LEU A 495 17.48 -9.73 8.88
C LEU A 495 17.37 -8.92 7.58
N ASN A 496 16.17 -8.53 7.20
CA ASN A 496 16.00 -7.63 6.05
C ASN A 496 16.78 -6.31 6.24
N THR A 497 16.82 -5.79 7.45
CA THR A 497 17.61 -4.58 7.77
C THR A 497 19.11 -4.82 7.59
N ILE A 498 19.63 -5.95 8.07
CA ILE A 498 21.05 -6.31 7.92
C ILE A 498 21.44 -6.37 6.44
N PHE A 499 20.64 -7.04 5.61
CA PHE A 499 20.93 -7.15 4.17
C PHE A 499 20.85 -5.82 3.42
N ASN A 500 20.05 -4.87 3.90
CA ASN A 500 19.94 -3.56 3.25
C ASN A 500 21.07 -2.58 3.64
N ILE A 501 21.72 -2.78 4.80
CA ILE A 501 22.69 -1.83 5.34
C ILE A 501 24.11 -2.40 5.35
N PHE A 502 24.29 -3.69 5.63
CA PHE A 502 25.57 -4.38 5.82
C PHE A 502 25.79 -5.50 4.80
N SER A 503 25.39 -5.25 3.54
CA SER A 503 25.44 -6.22 2.46
C SER A 503 26.87 -6.50 2.01
N SER A 504 27.52 -7.42 2.68
CA SER A 504 28.78 -8.02 2.24
C SER A 504 28.63 -9.53 2.04
N ASP A 505 29.40 -10.11 1.10
CA ASP A 505 29.41 -11.56 0.85
C ASP A 505 29.69 -12.34 2.14
N LYS A 506 30.59 -11.83 2.99
CA LYS A 506 30.92 -12.47 4.27
C LYS A 506 29.73 -12.54 5.24
N VAL A 507 28.91 -11.50 5.29
CA VAL A 507 27.70 -11.48 6.11
C VAL A 507 26.68 -12.44 5.58
N PHE A 508 26.48 -12.47 4.26
CA PHE A 508 25.53 -13.36 3.62
C PHE A 508 25.92 -14.84 3.78
N ASP A 509 27.20 -15.19 3.54
CA ASP A 509 27.69 -16.57 3.68
C ASP A 509 27.57 -17.07 5.12
N TYR A 510 27.90 -16.21 6.10
CA TYR A 510 27.74 -16.56 7.52
C TYR A 510 26.27 -16.78 7.86
N PHE A 511 25.40 -15.87 7.43
CA PHE A 511 23.96 -15.97 7.63
C PHE A 511 23.37 -17.25 7.05
N LYS A 512 23.65 -17.53 5.78
CA LYS A 512 23.21 -18.77 5.11
C LYS A 512 23.62 -20.00 5.91
N LYS A 513 24.88 -20.06 6.34
CA LYS A 513 25.41 -21.17 7.15
C LYS A 513 24.64 -21.33 8.47
N GLU A 514 24.31 -20.24 9.14
CA GLU A 514 23.61 -20.29 10.43
C GLU A 514 22.13 -20.70 10.24
N ILE A 515 21.46 -20.21 9.20
CA ILE A 515 20.09 -20.62 8.87
C ILE A 515 20.01 -22.11 8.54
N LEU A 516 20.92 -22.64 7.74
CA LEU A 516 20.92 -24.08 7.39
C LEU A 516 21.10 -24.97 8.62
N LYS A 517 21.82 -24.54 9.67
CA LYS A 517 21.91 -25.28 10.93
C LYS A 517 20.55 -25.35 11.65
N VAL A 518 19.80 -24.25 11.68
CA VAL A 518 18.47 -24.18 12.31
C VAL A 518 17.47 -24.99 11.51
N TRP A 519 17.56 -24.91 10.17
CA TRP A 519 16.71 -25.68 9.27
C TRP A 519 16.81 -27.19 9.57
N LYS A 520 18.05 -27.68 9.62
CA LYS A 520 18.31 -29.07 9.97
C LYS A 520 17.78 -29.43 11.36
N TYR A 521 18.01 -28.55 12.34
CA TYR A 521 17.53 -28.77 13.70
C TYR A 521 15.99 -28.84 13.78
N PHE A 522 15.25 -27.94 13.11
CA PHE A 522 13.79 -27.96 13.11
C PHE A 522 13.23 -29.17 12.37
N LYS A 523 13.87 -29.59 11.27
CA LYS A 523 13.51 -30.79 10.53
C LYS A 523 13.68 -32.05 11.40
N ASP A 524 14.87 -32.24 11.98
CA ASP A 524 15.22 -33.44 12.73
C ASP A 524 14.40 -33.61 14.03
N ASN A 525 13.94 -32.52 14.63
CA ASN A 525 13.16 -32.51 15.86
C ASN A 525 11.64 -32.37 15.63
N SER A 526 11.16 -32.43 14.38
CA SER A 526 9.73 -32.26 14.03
C SER A 526 9.11 -31.02 14.70
N ASN A 527 9.86 -29.89 14.69
CA ASN A 527 9.43 -28.67 15.35
C ASN A 527 8.14 -28.13 14.69
N SER A 528 7.20 -27.63 15.50
CA SER A 528 5.93 -27.06 15.01
C SER A 528 6.13 -25.87 14.08
N ASP A 529 7.22 -25.11 14.22
CA ASP A 529 7.53 -23.95 13.41
C ASP A 529 8.28 -24.28 12.11
N TYR A 530 8.56 -25.57 11.83
CA TYR A 530 9.32 -25.98 10.65
C TYR A 530 8.72 -25.45 9.34
N VAL A 531 7.40 -25.54 9.18
CA VAL A 531 6.69 -25.06 7.99
C VAL A 531 6.88 -23.55 7.81
N HIS A 532 6.70 -22.80 8.91
CA HIS A 532 6.90 -21.35 8.90
C HIS A 532 8.36 -20.96 8.65
N PHE A 533 9.29 -21.76 9.11
CA PHE A 533 10.71 -21.55 8.88
C PHE A 533 11.10 -21.79 7.41
N VAL A 534 10.56 -22.83 6.80
CA VAL A 534 10.69 -23.07 5.36
C VAL A 534 10.10 -21.89 4.58
N GLU A 535 8.92 -21.42 4.94
CA GLU A 535 8.26 -20.26 4.32
C GLU A 535 9.14 -19.00 4.33
N ASP A 536 9.78 -18.69 5.46
CA ASP A 536 10.61 -17.48 5.62
C ASP A 536 11.97 -17.59 4.91
N PHE A 537 12.51 -18.81 4.73
CA PHE A 537 13.89 -19.01 4.31
C PHE A 537 14.08 -19.96 3.10
N HIS A 538 13.01 -20.35 2.44
CA HIS A 538 13.01 -21.33 1.34
C HIS A 538 14.05 -21.05 0.24
N VAL A 539 14.32 -19.78 -0.05
CA VAL A 539 15.29 -19.38 -1.09
C VAL A 539 16.74 -19.76 -0.73
N LEU A 540 17.05 -19.95 0.56
CA LEU A 540 18.42 -20.26 1.01
C LEU A 540 18.81 -21.72 0.82
N ASP A 541 17.83 -22.63 0.81
CA ASP A 541 17.98 -24.04 0.51
C ASP A 541 16.92 -24.50 -0.51
N PRO A 542 17.14 -24.18 -1.79
CA PRO A 542 16.17 -24.52 -2.84
C PRO A 542 15.88 -26.03 -2.94
N GLU A 543 16.90 -26.89 -2.78
CA GLU A 543 16.72 -28.32 -2.92
C GLU A 543 15.78 -28.89 -1.85
N GLU A 544 16.02 -28.57 -0.59
CA GLU A 544 15.13 -28.97 0.52
C GLU A 544 13.74 -28.36 0.40
N SER A 545 13.65 -27.11 -0.06
CA SER A 545 12.37 -26.42 -0.28
C SER A 545 11.55 -27.09 -1.37
N PHE A 546 12.16 -27.49 -2.47
CA PHE A 546 11.47 -28.19 -3.54
C PHE A 546 11.00 -29.60 -3.11
N LEU A 547 11.82 -30.34 -2.36
CA LEU A 547 11.41 -31.61 -1.76
C LEU A 547 10.22 -31.43 -0.80
N PHE A 548 10.23 -30.34 -0.02
CA PHE A 548 9.09 -30.02 0.86
C PHE A 548 7.82 -29.73 0.04
N VAL A 549 7.90 -28.90 -1.01
CA VAL A 549 6.77 -28.62 -1.91
C VAL A 549 6.27 -29.90 -2.57
N GLN A 550 7.17 -30.73 -3.11
CA GLN A 550 6.83 -31.99 -3.75
C GLN A 550 6.07 -32.94 -2.78
N SER A 551 6.54 -33.03 -1.53
CA SER A 551 5.85 -33.82 -0.50
C SER A 551 4.43 -33.31 -0.21
N LYS A 552 4.23 -32.00 -0.23
CA LYS A 552 2.90 -31.37 -0.09
C LYS A 552 2.00 -31.71 -1.28
N LEU A 553 2.53 -31.59 -2.51
CA LEU A 553 1.78 -31.88 -3.73
C LEU A 553 1.38 -33.36 -3.84
N GLN A 554 2.24 -34.28 -3.40
CA GLN A 554 1.92 -35.71 -3.37
C GLN A 554 0.77 -36.08 -2.43
N ASN A 555 0.55 -35.29 -1.39
CA ASN A 555 -0.57 -35.47 -0.46
C ASN A 555 -1.90 -34.89 -0.98
N LEU A 556 -1.89 -34.13 -2.06
CA LEU A 556 -3.08 -33.60 -2.72
C LEU A 556 -3.68 -34.66 -3.65
N LYS A 557 -5.00 -34.78 -3.64
CA LYS A 557 -5.69 -35.71 -4.53
C LYS A 557 -5.70 -35.19 -5.96
N ASP A 558 -5.41 -36.08 -6.92
CA ASP A 558 -5.53 -35.78 -8.34
C ASP A 558 -7.02 -35.74 -8.72
N GLY A 559 -7.42 -34.65 -9.39
CA GLY A 559 -8.76 -34.52 -9.98
C GLY A 559 -8.80 -35.11 -11.37
N ASN A 560 -9.95 -35.71 -11.75
CA ASN A 560 -10.17 -36.18 -13.12
C ASN A 560 -10.87 -35.07 -13.92
N PHE A 561 -10.13 -34.30 -14.70
CA PHE A 561 -10.64 -33.24 -15.57
C PHE A 561 -9.91 -33.21 -16.91
N ASN A 562 -10.52 -32.62 -17.93
CA ASN A 562 -9.86 -32.42 -19.20
C ASN A 562 -9.25 -31.01 -19.24
N PRO A 563 -7.90 -30.86 -19.23
CA PRO A 563 -7.27 -29.52 -19.22
C PRO A 563 -7.67 -28.67 -20.42
N LEU A 564 -7.83 -29.29 -21.61
CA LEU A 564 -8.13 -28.58 -22.86
C LEU A 564 -9.55 -28.00 -22.89
N SER A 565 -10.46 -28.46 -22.00
CA SER A 565 -11.84 -27.96 -21.94
C SER A 565 -12.09 -26.94 -20.83
N VAL A 566 -11.10 -26.59 -20.01
CA VAL A 566 -11.25 -25.70 -18.86
C VAL A 566 -11.69 -24.30 -19.27
N ASP A 567 -12.76 -23.80 -18.67
CA ASP A 567 -13.22 -22.40 -18.86
C ASP A 567 -12.72 -21.50 -17.73
N PHE A 568 -11.88 -20.52 -18.08
CA PHE A 568 -11.30 -19.57 -17.14
C PHE A 568 -12.28 -18.48 -16.66
N LYS A 569 -13.46 -18.37 -17.28
CA LYS A 569 -14.50 -17.40 -16.88
C LYS A 569 -15.29 -17.84 -15.65
N ILE A 570 -15.28 -19.13 -15.35
CA ILE A 570 -16.03 -19.71 -14.23
C ILE A 570 -15.05 -19.96 -13.08
N ASN A 571 -15.24 -19.26 -11.95
CA ASN A 571 -14.48 -19.48 -10.72
C ASN A 571 -15.20 -20.51 -9.85
N GLU A 572 -14.87 -21.79 -9.99
CA GLU A 572 -15.38 -22.88 -9.16
C GLU A 572 -14.24 -23.66 -8.52
N GLY A 573 -14.35 -23.88 -7.21
CA GLY A 573 -13.46 -24.76 -6.46
C GLY A 573 -12.44 -24.06 -5.55
N SER A 574 -11.89 -24.79 -4.59
CA SER A 574 -10.82 -24.37 -3.70
C SER A 574 -9.47 -24.92 -4.18
N SER A 575 -8.42 -24.11 -4.07
CA SER A 575 -7.03 -24.49 -4.32
C SER A 575 -6.18 -24.14 -3.10
N ASP A 576 -5.21 -25.02 -2.79
CA ASP A 576 -4.20 -24.72 -1.74
C ASP A 576 -3.11 -23.83 -2.35
N ARG A 577 -3.37 -22.51 -2.34
CA ARG A 577 -2.44 -21.50 -2.89
C ARG A 577 -1.17 -21.36 -2.04
N ASP A 578 -1.23 -21.71 -0.77
CA ASP A 578 -0.11 -21.51 0.16
C ASP A 578 1.11 -22.34 -0.24
N VAL A 579 0.89 -23.50 -0.89
CA VAL A 579 1.97 -24.32 -1.44
C VAL A 579 2.83 -23.57 -2.46
N LEU A 580 2.23 -22.69 -3.27
CA LEU A 580 2.93 -21.91 -4.28
C LEU A 580 3.82 -20.80 -3.68
N ASN A 581 3.57 -20.36 -2.45
CA ASN A 581 4.37 -19.33 -1.79
C ASN A 581 5.83 -19.76 -1.61
N PHE A 582 6.09 -21.07 -1.47
CA PHE A 582 7.45 -21.64 -1.37
C PHE A 582 8.20 -21.65 -2.71
N LEU A 583 7.55 -21.30 -3.81
CA LEU A 583 8.14 -21.22 -5.15
C LEU A 583 8.43 -19.76 -5.57
N THR A 584 8.27 -18.77 -4.67
CA THR A 584 8.61 -17.37 -4.92
C THR A 584 10.12 -17.13 -4.78
N GLY A 585 10.62 -16.01 -5.33
CA GLY A 585 11.99 -15.54 -5.08
C GLY A 585 13.08 -16.24 -5.94
N TYR A 586 12.70 -17.06 -6.92
CA TYR A 586 13.66 -17.74 -7.81
C TYR A 586 13.84 -17.06 -9.18
N ARG A 587 13.34 -15.80 -9.34
CA ARG A 587 13.60 -15.01 -10.56
C ARG A 587 15.11 -14.90 -10.79
N ASN A 588 15.51 -14.90 -12.05
CA ASN A 588 16.90 -14.77 -12.46
C ASN A 588 17.86 -15.85 -11.88
N SER A 589 17.32 -17.02 -11.54
CA SER A 589 18.08 -18.13 -10.99
C SER A 589 18.11 -19.36 -11.91
N ASN A 590 19.07 -20.24 -11.68
CA ASN A 590 19.17 -21.52 -12.39
C ASN A 590 18.10 -22.56 -11.94
N TYR A 591 17.25 -22.22 -10.97
CA TYR A 591 16.24 -23.11 -10.43
C TYR A 591 14.87 -23.00 -11.11
N LEU A 592 14.73 -22.09 -12.08
CA LEU A 592 13.45 -21.82 -12.76
C LEU A 592 12.80 -23.08 -13.38
N ASN A 593 13.59 -23.98 -13.95
CA ASN A 593 13.05 -25.22 -14.53
C ASN A 593 12.42 -26.12 -13.46
N TYR A 594 13.06 -26.26 -12.28
CA TYR A 594 12.49 -27.02 -11.15
C TYR A 594 11.22 -26.37 -10.61
N VAL A 595 11.19 -25.04 -10.56
CA VAL A 595 9.98 -24.30 -10.20
C VAL A 595 8.85 -24.61 -11.18
N MET A 596 9.14 -24.64 -12.48
CA MET A 596 8.14 -24.95 -13.51
C MET A 596 7.65 -26.41 -13.42
N ASP A 597 8.52 -27.36 -13.13
CA ASP A 597 8.13 -28.75 -12.87
C ASP A 597 7.07 -28.84 -11.76
N LEU A 598 7.33 -28.18 -10.62
CA LEU A 598 6.41 -28.18 -9.47
C LEU A 598 5.11 -27.41 -9.75
N ILE A 599 5.17 -26.34 -10.53
CA ILE A 599 3.96 -25.61 -10.95
C ILE A 599 3.08 -26.49 -11.86
N LEU A 600 3.67 -27.21 -12.82
CA LEU A 600 2.88 -28.13 -13.66
C LEU A 600 2.31 -29.29 -12.84
N GLU A 601 3.07 -29.82 -11.87
CA GLU A 601 2.58 -30.83 -10.91
C GLU A 601 1.42 -30.30 -10.05
N TYR A 602 1.48 -29.03 -9.63
CA TYR A 602 0.39 -28.36 -8.95
C TYR A 602 -0.84 -28.22 -9.87
N CYS A 603 -0.65 -27.76 -11.09
CA CYS A 603 -1.74 -27.53 -12.04
C CYS A 603 -2.53 -28.78 -12.43
N ILE A 604 -1.92 -29.97 -12.37
CA ILE A 604 -2.60 -31.23 -12.74
C ILE A 604 -3.61 -31.70 -11.69
N LYS A 605 -3.58 -31.15 -10.49
CA LYS A 605 -4.41 -31.61 -9.35
C LYS A 605 -5.91 -31.44 -9.57
N SER A 606 -6.34 -30.30 -10.13
CA SER A 606 -7.73 -30.06 -10.53
C SER A 606 -7.84 -28.80 -11.42
N GLU A 607 -9.04 -28.55 -11.94
CA GLU A 607 -9.35 -27.33 -12.69
C GLU A 607 -9.08 -26.06 -11.86
N ALA A 608 -9.44 -26.04 -10.58
CA ALA A 608 -9.18 -24.91 -9.68
C ALA A 608 -7.68 -24.67 -9.47
N PHE A 609 -6.89 -25.75 -9.32
CA PHE A 609 -5.44 -25.66 -9.21
C PHE A 609 -4.79 -25.18 -10.52
N LEU A 610 -5.26 -25.61 -11.67
CA LEU A 610 -4.79 -25.12 -12.98
C LEU A 610 -5.04 -23.61 -13.12
N LYS A 611 -6.25 -23.14 -12.83
CA LYS A 611 -6.60 -21.72 -12.87
C LYS A 611 -5.75 -20.88 -11.91
N CYS A 612 -5.59 -21.37 -10.67
CA CYS A 612 -4.78 -20.73 -9.66
C CYS A 612 -3.30 -20.67 -10.07
N GLY A 613 -2.73 -21.78 -10.56
CA GLY A 613 -1.33 -21.88 -10.99
C GLY A 613 -1.00 -20.94 -12.13
N CYS A 614 -1.86 -20.84 -13.17
CA CYS A 614 -1.69 -19.87 -14.25
C CYS A 614 -1.63 -18.43 -13.73
N SER A 615 -2.64 -18.02 -12.95
CA SER A 615 -2.70 -16.67 -12.41
C SER A 615 -1.55 -16.36 -11.44
N TRP A 616 -1.13 -17.35 -10.64
CA TRP A 616 0.01 -17.19 -9.75
C TRP A 616 1.32 -17.03 -10.52
N LEU A 617 1.52 -17.79 -11.61
CA LEU A 617 2.71 -17.71 -12.48
C LEU A 617 2.81 -16.30 -13.10
N GLU A 618 1.73 -15.79 -13.68
CA GLU A 618 1.65 -14.44 -14.24
C GLU A 618 2.01 -13.38 -13.20
N ASN A 619 1.46 -13.47 -11.98
CA ASN A 619 1.65 -12.46 -10.93
C ASN A 619 3.05 -12.49 -10.28
N ASN A 620 3.75 -13.64 -10.25
CA ASN A 620 5.03 -13.75 -9.54
C ASN A 620 6.24 -13.83 -10.49
N TYR A 621 6.04 -14.28 -11.73
CA TYR A 621 7.10 -14.45 -12.72
C TYR A 621 6.83 -13.69 -14.02
N GLY A 622 5.68 -13.04 -14.16
CA GLY A 622 5.35 -12.21 -15.29
C GLY A 622 6.19 -10.93 -15.38
N VAL A 623 5.97 -10.16 -16.43
CA VAL A 623 6.74 -8.93 -16.69
C VAL A 623 6.56 -7.89 -15.59
N ASP A 624 7.67 -7.40 -15.07
CA ASP A 624 7.75 -6.31 -14.10
C ASP A 624 8.89 -5.33 -14.42
N ILE A 625 9.09 -4.34 -13.56
CA ILE A 625 10.14 -3.31 -13.74
C ILE A 625 11.54 -3.94 -13.75
N GLU A 626 11.78 -5.02 -13.01
CA GLU A 626 13.07 -5.70 -12.96
C GLU A 626 13.35 -6.54 -14.20
N SER A 627 12.32 -6.98 -14.93
CA SER A 627 12.47 -7.78 -16.15
C SER A 627 13.39 -7.11 -17.17
N ALA A 628 13.24 -5.79 -17.36
CA ALA A 628 14.10 -5.03 -18.26
C ALA A 628 15.57 -4.96 -17.79
N ASN A 629 15.83 -4.92 -16.48
CA ASN A 629 17.18 -4.88 -15.91
C ASN A 629 17.97 -6.16 -16.18
N PHE A 630 17.27 -7.30 -16.29
CA PHE A 630 17.84 -8.62 -16.57
C PHE A 630 17.54 -9.10 -18.01
N ASP A 631 17.19 -8.16 -18.89
CA ASP A 631 16.87 -8.41 -20.31
C ASP A 631 15.91 -9.60 -20.51
N TYR A 632 14.86 -9.65 -19.65
CA TYR A 632 13.79 -10.67 -19.68
C TYR A 632 14.26 -12.12 -19.51
N TYR A 633 15.37 -12.33 -18.82
CA TYR A 633 15.95 -13.68 -18.64
C TYR A 633 14.96 -14.70 -18.07
N THR A 634 14.25 -14.35 -17.00
CA THR A 634 13.27 -15.22 -16.32
C THR A 634 12.15 -15.62 -17.27
N GLU A 635 11.60 -14.66 -17.97
CA GLU A 635 10.47 -14.82 -18.88
C GLU A 635 10.88 -15.69 -20.10
N VAL A 636 12.09 -15.49 -20.61
CA VAL A 636 12.66 -16.30 -21.70
C VAL A 636 12.82 -17.77 -21.27
N VAL A 637 13.37 -18.02 -20.07
CA VAL A 637 13.58 -19.38 -19.56
C VAL A 637 12.26 -20.11 -19.37
N ILE A 638 11.27 -19.47 -18.75
CA ILE A 638 9.93 -20.05 -18.54
C ILE A 638 9.25 -20.35 -19.88
N SER A 639 9.31 -19.41 -20.83
CA SER A 639 8.71 -19.61 -22.15
C SER A 639 9.34 -20.78 -22.91
N LYS A 640 10.68 -20.91 -22.88
CA LYS A 640 11.41 -22.04 -23.47
C LYS A 640 11.05 -23.36 -22.81
N TYR A 641 10.91 -23.37 -21.49
CA TYR A 641 10.48 -24.56 -20.75
C TYR A 641 9.07 -24.99 -21.18
N LEU A 642 8.11 -24.05 -21.22
CA LEU A 642 6.75 -24.34 -21.65
C LEU A 642 6.68 -24.79 -23.09
N ALA A 643 7.43 -24.15 -24.02
CA ALA A 643 7.50 -24.58 -25.41
C ALA A 643 7.95 -26.04 -25.54
N SER A 644 9.05 -26.44 -24.86
CA SER A 644 9.53 -27.80 -24.83
C SER A 644 8.51 -28.80 -24.24
N ALA A 645 7.84 -28.44 -23.14
CA ALA A 645 6.82 -29.28 -22.53
C ALA A 645 5.60 -29.50 -23.48
N ILE A 646 5.23 -28.46 -24.24
CA ILE A 646 4.14 -28.50 -25.23
C ILE A 646 4.52 -29.41 -26.40
N GLU A 647 5.73 -29.27 -26.92
CA GLU A 647 6.26 -30.15 -27.99
C GLU A 647 6.26 -31.62 -27.58
N ASN A 648 6.51 -31.90 -26.28
CA ASN A 648 6.42 -33.25 -25.70
C ASN A 648 4.97 -33.72 -25.42
N GLY A 649 3.95 -32.98 -25.83
CA GLY A 649 2.54 -33.33 -25.73
C GLY A 649 1.90 -33.16 -24.36
N ASN A 650 2.49 -32.38 -23.42
CA ASN A 650 1.93 -32.13 -22.11
C ASN A 650 0.71 -31.19 -22.18
N GLN A 651 -0.48 -31.73 -21.93
CA GLN A 651 -1.75 -30.98 -22.04
C GLN A 651 -1.89 -29.87 -21.00
N ILE A 652 -1.33 -30.04 -19.80
CA ILE A 652 -1.31 -28.98 -18.78
C ILE A 652 -0.43 -27.83 -19.28
N ALA A 653 0.77 -28.15 -19.79
CA ALA A 653 1.68 -27.16 -20.36
C ALA A 653 1.05 -26.42 -21.56
N MET A 654 0.19 -27.07 -22.37
CA MET A 654 -0.53 -26.39 -23.44
C MET A 654 -1.43 -25.27 -22.91
N ILE A 655 -2.16 -25.51 -21.83
CA ILE A 655 -3.04 -24.49 -21.25
C ILE A 655 -2.27 -23.41 -20.47
N VAL A 656 -1.26 -23.82 -19.68
CA VAL A 656 -0.38 -22.87 -18.98
C VAL A 656 0.36 -21.99 -20.01
N GLY A 657 0.90 -22.61 -21.08
CA GLY A 657 1.59 -21.91 -22.16
C GLY A 657 0.67 -20.97 -22.97
N LEU A 658 -0.59 -21.36 -23.22
CA LEU A 658 -1.57 -20.49 -23.84
C LEU A 658 -1.82 -19.23 -23.00
N LYS A 659 -2.01 -19.40 -21.69
CA LYS A 659 -2.22 -18.29 -20.77
C LYS A 659 -0.98 -17.43 -20.64
N TRP A 660 0.16 -18.04 -20.44
CA TRP A 660 1.45 -17.34 -20.35
C TRP A 660 1.74 -16.53 -21.61
N ALA A 661 1.63 -17.13 -22.80
CA ALA A 661 1.89 -16.45 -24.06
C ALA A 661 0.86 -15.33 -24.32
N SER A 662 -0.43 -15.54 -23.98
CA SER A 662 -1.45 -14.50 -24.06
C SER A 662 -1.12 -13.28 -23.20
N TYR A 663 -0.64 -13.51 -21.99
CA TYR A 663 -0.19 -12.45 -21.08
C TYR A 663 1.09 -11.77 -21.62
N SER A 664 2.07 -12.57 -22.09
CA SER A 664 3.40 -12.12 -22.47
C SER A 664 3.45 -11.25 -23.72
N LEU A 665 2.49 -11.43 -24.62
CA LEU A 665 2.42 -10.74 -25.90
C LEU A 665 1.67 -9.41 -25.83
N ASP A 666 1.28 -8.98 -24.62
CA ASP A 666 0.77 -7.63 -24.39
C ASP A 666 1.88 -6.56 -24.51
N PHE A 667 1.51 -5.30 -24.56
CA PHE A 667 2.40 -4.15 -24.66
C PHE A 667 2.44 -3.34 -23.35
N ASN A 668 1.39 -3.44 -22.55
CA ASN A 668 1.21 -2.68 -21.33
C ASN A 668 0.91 -3.64 -20.17
N PHE A 669 1.80 -3.68 -19.21
CA PHE A 669 1.67 -4.54 -18.05
C PHE A 669 1.31 -3.74 -16.81
N GLN A 670 0.48 -4.33 -15.97
CA GLN A 670 0.12 -3.78 -14.66
C GLN A 670 0.58 -4.75 -13.56
N PRO A 671 1.90 -4.82 -13.29
CA PRO A 671 2.39 -5.67 -12.22
C PRO A 671 1.76 -5.25 -10.91
N ILE A 672 1.29 -6.24 -10.17
CA ILE A 672 0.70 -6.08 -8.85
C ILE A 672 1.80 -6.26 -7.83
N GLU A 673 2.27 -5.17 -7.23
CA GLU A 673 3.11 -5.25 -6.04
C GLU A 673 2.23 -5.51 -4.82
N MET A 674 2.31 -6.72 -4.29
CA MET A 674 1.70 -7.05 -2.99
C MET A 674 2.59 -6.52 -1.89
N GLY A 675 2.20 -5.42 -1.27
CA GLY A 675 2.78 -4.98 0.00
C GLY A 675 2.51 -6.00 1.12
N ARG A 676 3.38 -6.06 2.15
CA ARG A 676 3.32 -7.02 3.27
C ARG A 676 2.04 -6.91 4.06
N ASN A 677 0.95 -6.49 3.80
CA ASN A 677 -0.34 -6.49 4.49
C ASN A 677 -1.50 -6.20 3.52
N ASN A 678 -1.58 -6.93 2.40
CA ASN A 678 -2.67 -6.84 1.42
C ASN A 678 -2.83 -5.46 0.74
N THR A 679 -1.79 -4.64 0.70
CA THR A 679 -1.81 -3.43 -0.13
C THR A 679 -1.44 -3.80 -1.55
N ILE A 680 -2.29 -3.43 -2.49
CA ILE A 680 -2.09 -3.66 -3.91
C ILE A 680 -1.65 -2.33 -4.54
N LYS A 681 -0.45 -2.31 -5.11
CA LYS A 681 0.04 -1.19 -5.90
C LYS A 681 0.00 -1.58 -7.38
N PHE A 682 -0.76 -0.87 -8.18
CA PHE A 682 -0.79 -1.02 -9.62
C PHE A 682 0.28 -0.11 -10.23
N CYS A 683 1.24 -0.71 -10.91
CA CYS A 683 2.25 0.03 -11.68
C CYS A 683 1.95 -0.18 -13.17
N ASN A 684 1.90 0.88 -13.97
CA ASN A 684 1.86 0.75 -15.42
C ASN A 684 3.29 0.61 -15.95
N PHE A 685 3.54 -0.44 -16.68
CA PHE A 685 4.84 -0.72 -17.30
C PHE A 685 4.64 -0.99 -18.79
N ASN A 686 5.13 -0.07 -19.63
CA ASN A 686 5.15 -0.22 -21.07
C ASN A 686 6.48 -0.86 -21.49
N VAL A 687 6.44 -1.95 -22.23
CA VAL A 687 7.63 -2.59 -22.73
C VAL A 687 8.22 -1.81 -23.91
N THR A 688 9.54 -1.70 -23.92
CA THR A 688 10.31 -1.09 -25.02
C THR A 688 11.25 -2.12 -25.63
N TYR A 689 11.58 -1.97 -26.91
CA TYR A 689 12.42 -2.90 -27.65
C TYR A 689 13.75 -3.18 -26.92
N SER A 690 14.05 -4.48 -26.74
CA SER A 690 15.36 -5.00 -26.31
C SER A 690 15.61 -6.37 -26.97
N VAL A 691 16.86 -6.86 -26.90
CA VAL A 691 17.20 -8.17 -27.48
C VAL A 691 16.49 -9.30 -26.73
N GLY A 692 16.50 -9.26 -25.40
CA GLY A 692 15.82 -10.27 -24.58
C GLY A 692 14.30 -10.22 -24.73
N LEU A 693 13.70 -9.04 -24.83
CA LEU A 693 12.27 -8.91 -25.09
C LEU A 693 11.88 -9.52 -26.45
N LYS A 694 12.69 -9.28 -27.48
CA LYS A 694 12.48 -9.88 -28.80
C LYS A 694 12.54 -11.39 -28.74
N GLU A 695 13.53 -11.95 -28.04
CA GLU A 695 13.65 -13.41 -27.84
C GLU A 695 12.43 -13.96 -27.08
N TYR A 696 12.06 -13.32 -25.98
CA TYR A 696 10.90 -13.68 -25.19
C TYR A 696 9.62 -13.75 -26.03
N ARG A 697 9.30 -12.66 -26.74
CA ARG A 697 8.11 -12.59 -27.61
C ARG A 697 8.16 -13.65 -28.71
N SER A 698 9.33 -13.86 -29.33
CA SER A 698 9.46 -14.87 -30.39
C SER A 698 9.12 -16.28 -29.91
N VAL A 699 9.56 -16.65 -28.70
CA VAL A 699 9.22 -17.96 -28.09
C VAL A 699 7.71 -18.03 -27.79
N CYS A 700 7.12 -16.98 -27.27
CA CYS A 700 5.68 -16.93 -27.01
C CYS A 700 4.84 -17.04 -28.29
N TRP A 701 5.23 -16.36 -29.37
CA TRP A 701 4.60 -16.53 -30.69
C TRP A 701 4.71 -17.93 -31.23
N ASN A 702 5.88 -18.59 -31.06
CA ASN A 702 6.06 -20.00 -31.45
C ASN A 702 5.16 -20.93 -30.63
N ILE A 703 4.97 -20.69 -29.34
CA ILE A 703 3.99 -21.41 -28.52
C ILE A 703 2.59 -21.27 -29.14
N MET A 704 2.17 -20.07 -29.51
CA MET A 704 0.86 -19.84 -30.12
C MET A 704 0.71 -20.57 -31.47
N LEU A 705 1.77 -20.61 -32.31
CA LEU A 705 1.77 -21.36 -33.56
C LEU A 705 1.59 -22.86 -33.32
N ILE A 706 2.31 -23.44 -32.36
CA ILE A 706 2.15 -24.87 -32.02
C ILE A 706 0.73 -25.15 -31.51
N LEU A 707 0.18 -24.28 -30.67
CA LEU A 707 -1.17 -24.44 -30.12
C LEU A 707 -2.26 -24.26 -31.18
N ALA A 708 -2.04 -23.43 -32.20
CA ALA A 708 -2.97 -23.24 -33.32
C ALA A 708 -3.20 -24.52 -34.15
N SER A 709 -2.20 -25.38 -34.20
CA SER A 709 -2.33 -26.69 -34.90
C SER A 709 -3.24 -27.67 -34.16
N ASN A 710 -3.58 -27.41 -32.88
CA ASN A 710 -4.51 -28.22 -32.10
C ASN A 710 -5.95 -27.76 -32.30
N THR A 711 -6.80 -28.62 -32.86
CA THR A 711 -8.19 -28.34 -33.22
C THR A 711 -9.02 -27.83 -32.02
N LEU A 712 -8.75 -28.32 -30.79
CA LEU A 712 -9.47 -27.91 -29.58
C LEU A 712 -9.02 -26.54 -29.06
N LEU A 713 -7.81 -26.08 -29.39
CA LEU A 713 -7.24 -24.82 -28.95
C LEU A 713 -7.29 -23.74 -30.01
N LYS A 714 -7.51 -24.08 -31.28
CA LYS A 714 -7.55 -23.18 -32.43
C LYS A 714 -8.43 -21.93 -32.18
N LYS A 715 -9.65 -22.14 -31.69
CA LYS A 715 -10.56 -21.03 -31.37
C LYS A 715 -10.06 -20.14 -30.20
N ARG A 716 -9.36 -20.72 -29.23
CA ARG A 716 -8.76 -19.92 -28.12
C ARG A 716 -7.60 -19.07 -28.61
N VAL A 717 -6.78 -19.62 -29.51
CA VAL A 717 -5.69 -18.85 -30.15
C VAL A 717 -6.26 -17.71 -31.01
N MET A 718 -7.36 -17.95 -31.73
CA MET A 718 -8.04 -16.91 -32.49
C MET A 718 -8.57 -15.79 -31.59
N ASN A 719 -9.19 -16.13 -30.45
CA ASN A 719 -9.65 -15.15 -29.48
C ASN A 719 -8.49 -14.32 -28.88
N PHE A 720 -7.35 -14.99 -28.59
CA PHE A 720 -6.14 -14.28 -28.17
C PHE A 720 -5.68 -13.26 -29.23
N LEU A 721 -5.64 -13.66 -30.49
CA LEU A 721 -5.18 -12.77 -31.56
C LEU A 721 -6.13 -11.58 -31.76
N TYR A 722 -7.43 -11.78 -31.49
CA TYR A 722 -8.40 -10.70 -31.47
C TYR A 722 -8.16 -9.70 -30.31
N ASP A 723 -7.86 -10.21 -29.11
CA ASP A 723 -7.49 -9.37 -27.96
C ASP A 723 -6.20 -8.61 -28.24
N TYR A 724 -5.18 -9.27 -28.80
CA TYR A 724 -3.94 -8.65 -29.26
C TYR A 724 -4.20 -7.51 -30.25
N ALA A 725 -5.06 -7.74 -31.26
CA ALA A 725 -5.43 -6.72 -32.24
C ALA A 725 -6.06 -5.47 -31.58
N ASN A 726 -6.88 -5.67 -30.54
CA ASN A 726 -7.49 -4.57 -29.81
C ASN A 726 -6.46 -3.77 -28.96
N HIS A 727 -5.44 -4.45 -28.42
CA HIS A 727 -4.40 -3.80 -27.65
C HIS A 727 -3.47 -2.92 -28.50
N LEU A 728 -3.41 -3.12 -29.82
CA LEU A 728 -2.68 -2.25 -30.75
C LEU A 728 -3.23 -0.82 -30.83
N TYR A 729 -4.42 -0.58 -30.30
CA TYR A 729 -5.03 0.78 -30.27
C TYR A 729 -4.38 1.71 -29.24
N GLY A 730 -3.56 1.19 -28.32
CA GLY A 730 -2.88 1.93 -27.26
C GLY A 730 -1.56 2.57 -27.70
N ASP A 731 -0.80 3.03 -26.69
CA ASP A 731 0.58 3.51 -26.88
C ASP A 731 1.51 2.28 -26.92
N VAL A 732 1.90 1.87 -28.11
CA VAL A 732 2.70 0.66 -28.37
C VAL A 732 4.01 1.00 -29.06
N ASP A 733 5.06 0.21 -28.79
CA ASP A 733 6.34 0.31 -29.50
C ASP A 733 6.22 -0.28 -30.92
N ILE A 734 6.34 0.57 -31.95
CA ILE A 734 6.14 0.21 -33.35
C ILE A 734 7.17 -0.86 -33.80
N GLU A 735 8.40 -0.84 -33.30
CA GLU A 735 9.42 -1.83 -33.67
C GLU A 735 9.07 -3.23 -33.13
N LEU A 736 8.41 -3.31 -31.97
CA LEU A 736 7.90 -4.60 -31.47
C LEU A 736 6.75 -5.11 -32.34
N VAL A 737 5.77 -4.27 -32.67
CA VAL A 737 4.64 -4.64 -33.55
C VAL A 737 5.16 -5.11 -34.90
N LYS A 738 6.12 -4.41 -35.48
CA LYS A 738 6.75 -4.79 -36.74
C LYS A 738 7.41 -6.17 -36.66
N GLY A 739 8.08 -6.47 -35.53
CA GLY A 739 8.66 -7.80 -35.27
C GLY A 739 7.60 -8.89 -35.12
N ASP A 740 6.43 -8.56 -34.60
CA ASP A 740 5.32 -9.48 -34.40
C ASP A 740 4.54 -9.81 -35.70
N CYS A 741 4.51 -8.87 -36.69
CA CYS A 741 3.72 -9.03 -37.91
C CYS A 741 3.98 -10.35 -38.66
N GLU A 742 5.24 -10.80 -38.72
CA GLU A 742 5.59 -12.07 -39.34
C GLU A 742 4.92 -13.28 -38.66
N TYR A 743 4.87 -13.27 -37.34
CA TYR A 743 4.22 -14.32 -36.55
C TYR A 743 2.70 -14.26 -36.67
N VAL A 744 2.15 -13.05 -36.67
CA VAL A 744 0.70 -12.80 -36.88
C VAL A 744 0.26 -13.39 -38.21
N GLU A 745 1.01 -13.16 -39.30
CA GLU A 745 0.70 -13.72 -40.64
C GLU A 745 0.76 -15.25 -40.67
N LYS A 746 1.79 -15.83 -40.03
CA LYS A 746 1.88 -17.29 -39.90
C LYS A 746 0.70 -17.85 -39.11
N LEU A 747 0.35 -17.20 -38.03
CA LEU A 747 -0.74 -17.63 -37.17
C LEU A 747 -2.10 -17.50 -37.88
N LEU A 748 -2.34 -16.42 -38.62
CA LEU A 748 -3.53 -16.25 -39.45
C LEU A 748 -3.66 -17.40 -40.47
N SER A 749 -2.53 -17.84 -41.05
CA SER A 749 -2.54 -18.96 -42.00
C SER A 749 -2.94 -20.29 -41.37
N GLU A 750 -2.52 -20.54 -40.10
CA GLU A 750 -2.89 -21.76 -39.34
C GLU A 750 -4.33 -21.75 -38.85
N ILE A 751 -4.87 -20.59 -38.45
CA ILE A 751 -6.23 -20.48 -37.92
C ILE A 751 -7.26 -20.15 -38.99
N CYS A 752 -6.89 -19.96 -40.25
CA CYS A 752 -7.76 -19.58 -41.36
C CYS A 752 -9.03 -20.43 -41.42
N CYS A 753 -10.17 -19.80 -41.53
CA CYS A 753 -11.47 -20.38 -41.68
C CYS A 753 -12.48 -19.35 -42.29
N ASP A 754 -13.52 -19.87 -42.89
CA ASP A 754 -14.57 -19.04 -43.51
C ASP A 754 -15.70 -18.76 -42.51
N ASP A 755 -15.35 -18.21 -41.32
CA ASP A 755 -16.35 -17.79 -40.34
C ASP A 755 -16.22 -16.28 -40.01
N ILE A 756 -17.29 -15.75 -39.45
CA ILE A 756 -17.37 -14.33 -39.22
C ILE A 756 -16.41 -13.84 -38.10
N ASP A 757 -16.13 -14.69 -37.12
CA ASP A 757 -15.17 -14.36 -36.06
C ASP A 757 -13.77 -14.15 -36.63
N PHE A 758 -13.39 -14.94 -37.67
CA PHE A 758 -12.12 -14.79 -38.38
C PHE A 758 -12.09 -13.54 -39.25
N PHE A 759 -13.20 -13.21 -39.93
CA PHE A 759 -13.28 -11.98 -40.73
C PHE A 759 -13.22 -10.72 -39.82
N GLU A 760 -13.90 -10.73 -38.67
CA GLU A 760 -13.77 -9.66 -37.67
C GLU A 760 -12.31 -9.49 -37.18
N LEU A 761 -11.62 -10.59 -36.90
CA LEU A 761 -10.21 -10.59 -36.51
C LEU A 761 -9.34 -9.92 -37.60
N ILE A 762 -9.47 -10.33 -38.87
CA ILE A 762 -8.69 -9.74 -39.98
C ILE A 762 -8.97 -8.23 -40.06
N ASN A 763 -10.23 -7.83 -40.05
CA ASN A 763 -10.62 -6.43 -40.13
C ASN A 763 -10.06 -5.61 -38.98
N CYS A 764 -10.10 -6.15 -37.76
CA CYS A 764 -9.52 -5.50 -36.56
C CYS A 764 -8.00 -5.35 -36.67
N LEU A 765 -7.31 -6.41 -37.04
CA LEU A 765 -5.85 -6.42 -37.24
C LEU A 765 -5.42 -5.43 -38.32
N SER A 766 -6.00 -5.51 -39.54
CA SER A 766 -5.66 -4.62 -40.64
C SER A 766 -5.86 -3.15 -40.27
N ASN A 767 -7.00 -2.82 -39.67
CA ASN A 767 -7.30 -1.44 -39.30
C ASN A 767 -6.32 -0.89 -38.25
N ASN A 768 -5.96 -1.67 -37.24
CA ASN A 768 -5.09 -1.19 -36.15
C ASN A 768 -3.61 -1.20 -36.56
N ILE A 769 -3.14 -2.18 -37.31
CA ILE A 769 -1.78 -2.21 -37.88
C ILE A 769 -1.60 -1.07 -38.87
N ASN A 770 -2.59 -0.77 -39.73
CA ASN A 770 -2.52 0.35 -40.67
C ASN A 770 -2.42 1.72 -39.96
N LYS A 771 -3.09 1.91 -38.80
CA LYS A 771 -2.97 3.14 -38.00
C LYS A 771 -1.53 3.35 -37.50
N LEU A 772 -0.76 2.28 -37.33
CA LEU A 772 0.65 2.34 -36.95
C LEU A 772 1.60 2.54 -38.14
N SER A 773 1.05 2.76 -39.36
CA SER A 773 1.81 2.83 -40.61
C SER A 773 2.56 1.54 -40.96
N LEU A 774 2.07 0.41 -40.45
CA LEU A 774 2.51 -0.95 -40.80
C LEU A 774 1.43 -1.62 -41.67
N SER A 775 1.76 -2.74 -42.32
CA SER A 775 0.79 -3.53 -43.11
C SER A 775 1.04 -5.03 -42.94
N ILE A 776 -0.03 -5.80 -43.02
CA ILE A 776 0.00 -7.23 -43.24
C ILE A 776 -0.24 -7.52 -44.73
N ASP A 777 -0.08 -8.79 -45.16
CA ASP A 777 -0.25 -9.22 -46.56
C ASP A 777 -1.69 -8.88 -47.07
N GLU A 778 -1.78 -8.19 -48.20
CA GLU A 778 -3.04 -7.78 -48.81
C GLU A 778 -4.00 -8.93 -49.08
N LYS A 779 -3.50 -10.18 -49.15
CA LYS A 779 -4.35 -11.37 -49.30
C LYS A 779 -5.40 -11.48 -48.20
N TRP A 780 -5.10 -11.02 -46.97
CA TRP A 780 -6.02 -11.06 -45.83
C TRP A 780 -7.20 -10.10 -46.04
N ASP A 781 -6.93 -8.89 -46.47
CA ASP A 781 -7.97 -7.91 -46.79
C ASP A 781 -8.85 -8.39 -47.96
N SER A 782 -8.23 -9.12 -48.89
CA SER A 782 -8.97 -9.71 -50.04
C SER A 782 -9.96 -10.82 -49.65
N MET A 783 -9.88 -11.37 -48.44
CA MET A 783 -10.87 -12.31 -47.88
C MET A 783 -12.11 -11.61 -47.32
N LEU A 784 -12.04 -10.32 -47.06
CA LEU A 784 -13.16 -9.53 -46.52
C LEU A 784 -14.21 -9.18 -47.61
N HIS A 785 -14.80 -10.20 -48.22
CA HIS A 785 -15.80 -10.05 -49.24
C HIS A 785 -16.90 -11.14 -49.12
N GLY A 786 -17.97 -10.96 -49.82
CA GLY A 786 -19.09 -11.93 -49.90
C GLY A 786 -20.27 -11.57 -48.98
N ASP A 787 -21.38 -12.24 -49.25
CA ASP A 787 -22.69 -11.89 -48.66
C ASP A 787 -22.67 -11.91 -47.12
N LEU A 788 -21.88 -12.82 -46.51
CA LEU A 788 -21.78 -12.92 -45.04
C LEU A 788 -21.08 -11.71 -44.44
N TRP A 789 -19.95 -11.30 -45.02
CA TRP A 789 -19.20 -10.15 -44.55
C TRP A 789 -19.94 -8.81 -44.79
N GLU A 790 -20.54 -8.65 -45.99
CA GLU A 790 -21.29 -7.47 -46.34
C GLU A 790 -22.50 -7.30 -45.41
N LEU A 791 -23.21 -8.39 -45.12
CA LEU A 791 -24.35 -8.38 -44.21
C LEU A 791 -23.87 -8.07 -42.74
N HIS A 792 -22.76 -8.65 -42.32
CA HIS A 792 -22.17 -8.38 -41.03
C HIS A 792 -21.82 -6.89 -40.88
N GLN A 793 -21.12 -6.29 -41.85
CA GLN A 793 -20.77 -4.88 -41.83
C GLN A 793 -21.97 -3.96 -41.77
N LEU A 794 -23.05 -4.32 -42.48
CA LEU A 794 -24.29 -3.58 -42.50
C LEU A 794 -25.04 -3.63 -41.16
N LEU A 795 -25.07 -4.79 -40.50
CA LEU A 795 -25.94 -5.03 -39.33
C LEU A 795 -25.23 -4.72 -38.00
N THR A 796 -23.91 -4.81 -37.93
CA THR A 796 -23.16 -4.53 -36.67
C THR A 796 -23.10 -3.04 -36.39
N PHE A 797 -22.99 -2.73 -35.08
CA PHE A 797 -22.88 -1.35 -34.62
C PHE A 797 -21.41 -1.04 -34.29
N ASN A 798 -20.73 -0.34 -35.20
CA ASN A 798 -19.28 -0.02 -35.14
C ASN A 798 -19.01 1.47 -34.95
N TYR A 799 -19.78 2.13 -34.07
CA TYR A 799 -19.67 3.58 -33.81
C TYR A 799 -18.26 4.06 -33.44
N HIS A 800 -17.50 3.29 -32.64
CA HIS A 800 -16.15 3.66 -32.21
C HIS A 800 -15.13 3.87 -33.35
N ASN A 801 -15.46 3.39 -34.55
CA ASN A 801 -14.63 3.57 -35.74
C ASN A 801 -15.14 4.71 -36.65
N SER A 802 -16.20 5.43 -36.27
CA SER A 802 -16.79 6.53 -37.02
C SER A 802 -16.31 7.88 -36.48
N ASN A 803 -16.23 8.89 -37.36
CA ASN A 803 -15.99 10.29 -37.01
C ASN A 803 -17.29 11.08 -36.82
N MET A 804 -18.45 10.40 -36.71
CA MET A 804 -19.77 10.98 -36.60
C MET A 804 -20.20 11.05 -35.12
N GLU A 805 -21.15 11.94 -34.83
CA GLU A 805 -21.89 11.88 -33.55
C GLU A 805 -22.76 10.62 -33.49
N TYR A 806 -23.05 10.13 -32.29
CA TYR A 806 -23.72 8.86 -32.06
C TYR A 806 -25.10 8.77 -32.77
N GLU A 807 -25.92 9.83 -32.69
CA GLU A 807 -27.24 9.89 -33.28
C GLU A 807 -27.16 9.91 -34.81
N GLU A 808 -26.27 10.68 -35.41
CA GLU A 808 -26.00 10.76 -36.85
C GLU A 808 -25.53 9.41 -37.40
N TYR A 809 -24.63 8.71 -36.66
CA TYR A 809 -24.17 7.37 -37.05
C TYR A 809 -25.30 6.36 -37.04
N ASP A 810 -26.15 6.33 -35.99
CA ASP A 810 -27.25 5.37 -35.89
C ASP A 810 -28.33 5.61 -36.98
N GLU A 811 -28.66 6.88 -37.29
CA GLU A 811 -29.57 7.25 -38.39
C GLU A 811 -29.01 6.82 -39.73
N THR A 812 -27.74 7.13 -40.03
CA THR A 812 -27.09 6.76 -41.30
C THR A 812 -27.04 5.22 -41.48
N ARG A 813 -26.72 4.49 -40.40
CA ARG A 813 -26.74 3.02 -40.38
C ARG A 813 -28.15 2.47 -40.70
N LYS A 814 -29.18 2.98 -40.02
CA LYS A 814 -30.57 2.56 -40.24
C LYS A 814 -31.03 2.86 -41.65
N GLU A 815 -30.68 4.02 -42.21
CA GLU A 815 -30.99 4.33 -43.61
C GLU A 815 -30.32 3.37 -44.57
N ALA A 816 -29.04 3.04 -44.37
CA ALA A 816 -28.35 2.06 -45.21
C ALA A 816 -29.00 0.68 -45.14
N ILE A 817 -29.40 0.21 -43.95
CA ILE A 817 -30.14 -1.05 -43.75
C ILE A 817 -31.49 -1.04 -44.49
N ILE A 818 -32.24 0.05 -44.41
CA ILE A 818 -33.50 0.21 -45.08
C ILE A 818 -33.32 0.18 -46.62
N GLN A 819 -32.32 0.86 -47.14
CA GLN A 819 -32.01 0.85 -48.59
C GLN A 819 -31.59 -0.54 -49.06
N TYR A 820 -30.80 -1.27 -48.28
CA TYR A 820 -30.47 -2.66 -48.58
C TYR A 820 -31.73 -3.53 -48.64
N GLY A 821 -32.64 -3.44 -47.66
CA GLY A 821 -33.93 -4.15 -47.66
C GLY A 821 -34.80 -3.88 -48.91
N LYS A 822 -34.86 -2.62 -49.34
CA LYS A 822 -35.57 -2.23 -50.58
C LYS A 822 -34.94 -2.82 -51.84
N SER A 823 -33.60 -2.92 -51.88
CA SER A 823 -32.82 -3.42 -53.01
C SER A 823 -32.89 -4.93 -53.21
N LEU A 824 -33.22 -5.69 -52.15
CA LEU A 824 -33.26 -7.15 -52.20
C LEU A 824 -34.34 -7.64 -53.18
N SER A 825 -33.95 -8.40 -54.20
CA SER A 825 -34.88 -9.10 -55.08
C SER A 825 -35.44 -10.35 -54.40
N THR A 826 -36.64 -10.78 -54.80
CA THR A 826 -37.33 -12.00 -54.31
C THR A 826 -36.44 -13.23 -54.40
N SER A 827 -35.65 -13.35 -55.48
CA SER A 827 -34.68 -14.47 -55.68
C SER A 827 -33.53 -14.48 -54.65
N LYS A 828 -33.14 -13.33 -54.06
CA LYS A 828 -32.05 -13.21 -53.08
C LYS A 828 -32.51 -13.41 -51.64
N ILE A 829 -33.81 -13.42 -51.34
CA ILE A 829 -34.33 -13.52 -49.99
C ILE A 829 -33.93 -14.83 -49.30
N LYS A 830 -33.94 -15.95 -50.03
CA LYS A 830 -33.51 -17.23 -49.45
C LYS A 830 -32.06 -17.17 -48.97
N ASN A 831 -31.19 -16.67 -49.84
CA ASN A 831 -29.78 -16.49 -49.48
C ASN A 831 -29.63 -15.52 -48.30
N PHE A 832 -30.33 -14.42 -48.26
CA PHE A 832 -30.35 -13.46 -47.14
C PHE A 832 -30.70 -14.14 -45.79
N VAL A 833 -31.77 -14.95 -45.74
CA VAL A 833 -32.19 -15.65 -44.52
C VAL A 833 -31.13 -16.65 -44.07
N GLN A 834 -30.54 -17.41 -45.02
CA GLN A 834 -29.48 -18.35 -44.71
C GLN A 834 -28.24 -17.66 -44.17
N THR A 835 -27.80 -16.59 -44.82
CA THR A 835 -26.64 -15.78 -44.40
C THR A 835 -26.90 -15.11 -43.05
N ALA A 836 -28.10 -14.55 -42.82
CA ALA A 836 -28.48 -13.93 -41.55
C ALA A 836 -28.49 -14.96 -40.39
N ASN A 837 -29.01 -16.16 -40.64
CA ASN A 837 -29.00 -17.25 -39.66
C ASN A 837 -27.56 -17.76 -39.37
N GLN A 838 -26.74 -17.86 -40.38
CA GLN A 838 -25.34 -18.19 -40.23
C GLN A 838 -24.62 -17.14 -39.38
N LEU A 839 -24.77 -15.85 -39.72
CA LEU A 839 -24.22 -14.73 -38.98
C LEU A 839 -24.63 -14.78 -37.50
N PHE A 840 -25.90 -15.06 -37.20
CA PHE A 840 -26.39 -15.14 -35.83
C PHE A 840 -25.87 -16.36 -35.07
N THR A 841 -25.63 -17.47 -35.77
CA THR A 841 -25.11 -18.72 -35.19
C THR A 841 -23.59 -18.62 -34.93
N ASP A 842 -22.86 -18.01 -35.85
CA ASP A 842 -21.38 -17.88 -35.79
C ASP A 842 -20.97 -16.83 -34.73
N LEU A 843 -21.73 -15.76 -34.53
CA LEU A 843 -21.53 -14.78 -33.46
C LEU A 843 -21.91 -15.36 -32.10
N THR A 844 -21.26 -16.40 -31.70
CA THR A 844 -21.55 -17.20 -30.50
C THR A 844 -21.48 -16.45 -29.16
N LYS A 845 -21.14 -15.16 -29.12
CA LYS A 845 -21.05 -14.42 -27.84
C LYS A 845 -21.36 -12.93 -27.93
N ASN A 846 -22.65 -12.59 -27.93
CA ASN A 846 -23.20 -11.51 -27.06
C ASN A 846 -22.81 -10.03 -27.28
N ARG A 847 -22.12 -9.61 -28.33
CA ARG A 847 -21.80 -8.18 -28.41
C ARG A 847 -22.74 -7.34 -29.25
N ASN A 848 -23.40 -7.93 -30.27
CA ASN A 848 -24.23 -7.16 -31.21
C ASN A 848 -25.60 -7.77 -31.56
N ASN A 849 -26.05 -8.82 -30.85
CA ASN A 849 -27.31 -9.50 -31.18
C ASN A 849 -28.51 -8.55 -31.22
N TYR A 850 -28.55 -7.54 -30.37
CA TYR A 850 -29.61 -6.53 -30.39
C TYR A 850 -29.64 -5.76 -31.71
N TYR A 851 -28.51 -5.21 -32.15
CA TYR A 851 -28.41 -4.41 -33.37
C TYR A 851 -28.62 -5.25 -34.63
N ILE A 852 -28.17 -6.51 -34.65
CA ILE A 852 -28.39 -7.45 -35.74
C ILE A 852 -29.88 -7.75 -35.86
N ASN A 853 -30.56 -8.09 -34.75
CA ASN A 853 -32.02 -8.33 -34.78
C ASN A 853 -32.80 -7.09 -35.15
N GLU A 854 -32.42 -5.92 -34.65
CA GLU A 854 -33.02 -4.62 -35.08
C GLU A 854 -32.86 -4.43 -36.59
N GLY A 855 -31.66 -4.63 -37.12
CA GLY A 855 -31.37 -4.48 -38.55
C GLY A 855 -32.12 -5.47 -39.41
N ILE A 856 -32.19 -6.76 -39.02
CA ILE A 856 -33.00 -7.76 -39.73
C ILE A 856 -34.49 -7.36 -39.79
N ASN A 857 -35.03 -6.90 -38.67
CA ASN A 857 -36.41 -6.44 -38.63
C ASN A 857 -36.64 -5.22 -39.54
N LEU A 858 -35.71 -4.26 -39.58
CA LEU A 858 -35.77 -3.11 -40.49
C LEU A 858 -35.73 -3.52 -41.95
N ILE A 859 -34.92 -4.54 -42.30
CA ILE A 859 -34.88 -5.11 -43.66
C ILE A 859 -36.23 -5.76 -44.02
N VAL A 860 -36.74 -6.63 -43.13
CA VAL A 860 -38.01 -7.36 -43.35
C VAL A 860 -39.21 -6.41 -43.45
N ASP A 861 -39.17 -5.30 -42.73
CA ASP A 861 -40.20 -4.23 -42.81
C ASP A 861 -40.31 -3.58 -44.20
N GLN A 862 -39.31 -3.73 -45.07
CA GLN A 862 -39.30 -3.21 -46.43
C GLN A 862 -39.87 -4.21 -47.45
N PHE A 863 -40.22 -5.44 -47.04
CA PHE A 863 -40.65 -6.49 -47.97
C PHE A 863 -42.10 -6.34 -48.34
N ASP A 864 -42.37 -6.53 -49.62
CA ASP A 864 -43.74 -6.72 -50.13
C ASP A 864 -44.26 -8.12 -49.82
N VAL A 865 -45.55 -8.39 -50.22
CA VAL A 865 -46.24 -9.67 -49.92
C VAL A 865 -45.51 -10.89 -50.48
N GLU A 866 -44.92 -10.77 -51.66
CA GLU A 866 -44.21 -11.89 -52.31
C GLU A 866 -42.88 -12.17 -51.60
N LYS A 867 -42.18 -11.12 -51.31
CA LYS A 867 -40.92 -11.23 -50.53
C LYS A 867 -41.17 -11.79 -49.12
N LEU A 868 -42.25 -11.33 -48.44
CA LEU A 868 -42.61 -11.82 -47.10
C LEU A 868 -42.94 -13.32 -47.09
N LYS A 869 -43.62 -13.83 -48.16
CA LYS A 869 -43.91 -15.28 -48.30
C LYS A 869 -42.58 -16.06 -48.36
N VAL A 870 -41.72 -15.67 -49.31
CA VAL A 870 -40.45 -16.37 -49.52
C VAL A 870 -39.57 -16.27 -48.25
N PHE A 871 -39.60 -15.13 -47.57
CA PHE A 871 -38.90 -14.93 -46.29
C PHE A 871 -39.45 -15.87 -45.20
N LEU A 872 -40.78 -15.90 -45.02
CA LEU A 872 -41.38 -16.73 -43.98
C LEU A 872 -41.13 -18.22 -44.22
N ASP A 873 -41.27 -18.72 -45.45
CA ASP A 873 -40.98 -20.12 -45.79
C ASP A 873 -39.53 -20.49 -45.48
N GLU A 874 -38.57 -19.64 -45.84
CA GLU A 874 -37.17 -19.92 -45.59
C GLU A 874 -36.78 -19.76 -44.10
N PHE A 875 -37.36 -18.76 -43.43
CA PHE A 875 -37.20 -18.54 -41.98
C PHE A 875 -37.68 -19.76 -41.18
N MET A 876 -38.87 -20.28 -41.50
CA MET A 876 -39.40 -21.47 -40.85
C MET A 876 -38.57 -22.72 -41.13
N ARG A 877 -37.91 -22.81 -42.30
CA ARG A 877 -37.11 -23.95 -42.73
C ARG A 877 -35.71 -24.00 -42.09
N CYS A 878 -34.99 -22.87 -42.01
CA CYS A 878 -33.59 -22.82 -41.66
C CYS A 878 -33.20 -21.80 -40.63
N GLY A 879 -34.10 -20.95 -40.15
CA GLY A 879 -33.72 -19.78 -39.41
C GLY A 879 -34.19 -19.62 -37.99
N PRO A 880 -34.29 -20.63 -37.12
CA PRO A 880 -35.00 -20.50 -35.86
C PRO A 880 -34.27 -19.64 -34.81
N ASN A 881 -33.02 -19.27 -35.05
CA ASN A 881 -32.24 -18.47 -34.08
C ASN A 881 -32.43 -16.95 -34.22
N LEU A 882 -33.04 -16.50 -35.34
CA LEU A 882 -33.30 -15.08 -35.58
C LEU A 882 -34.50 -14.62 -34.76
N ASP A 883 -34.39 -13.49 -34.09
CA ASP A 883 -35.49 -12.85 -33.34
C ASP A 883 -36.21 -11.83 -34.24
N VAL A 884 -37.13 -12.34 -35.01
CA VAL A 884 -37.91 -11.54 -35.96
C VAL A 884 -39.29 -11.23 -35.37
N ASN A 885 -39.72 -9.99 -35.48
CA ASN A 885 -41.05 -9.56 -35.02
C ASN A 885 -42.17 -10.08 -35.96
N PRO A 886 -42.99 -11.02 -35.52
CA PRO A 886 -44.01 -11.61 -36.36
C PRO A 886 -45.18 -10.67 -36.68
N THR A 887 -45.39 -9.61 -35.87
CA THR A 887 -46.62 -8.82 -35.92
C THR A 887 -46.86 -8.17 -37.30
N LYS A 888 -45.85 -7.46 -37.83
CA LYS A 888 -45.98 -6.82 -39.16
C LYS A 888 -46.07 -7.83 -40.28
N ILE A 889 -45.26 -8.91 -40.21
CA ILE A 889 -45.25 -9.97 -41.21
C ILE A 889 -46.64 -10.61 -41.32
N LEU A 890 -47.17 -11.09 -40.21
CA LEU A 890 -48.45 -11.78 -40.17
C LEU A 890 -49.61 -10.84 -40.41
N HIS A 891 -49.53 -9.56 -40.00
CA HIS A 891 -50.54 -8.56 -40.33
C HIS A 891 -50.72 -8.36 -41.86
N VAL A 892 -49.59 -8.29 -42.58
CA VAL A 892 -49.60 -8.14 -44.03
C VAL A 892 -50.08 -9.44 -44.72
N LEU A 893 -49.48 -10.59 -44.30
CA LEU A 893 -49.80 -11.89 -44.91
C LEU A 893 -51.24 -12.33 -44.64
N ASN A 894 -51.74 -12.17 -43.42
CA ASN A 894 -53.15 -12.48 -43.09
C ASN A 894 -54.18 -11.72 -43.95
N ARG A 895 -53.89 -10.47 -44.34
CA ARG A 895 -54.75 -9.66 -45.19
C ARG A 895 -54.67 -10.02 -46.66
N LYS A 896 -53.46 -10.37 -47.12
CA LYS A 896 -53.17 -10.46 -48.58
C LYS A 896 -53.04 -11.90 -49.10
N THR A 897 -53.04 -12.91 -48.21
CA THR A 897 -52.87 -14.32 -48.60
C THR A 897 -53.96 -15.19 -47.99
N ASP A 898 -54.00 -16.47 -48.33
CA ASP A 898 -54.88 -17.45 -47.68
C ASP A 898 -54.43 -17.72 -46.25
N SER A 899 -55.21 -17.28 -45.24
CA SER A 899 -54.91 -17.42 -43.85
C SER A 899 -54.90 -18.89 -43.38
N SER A 900 -55.67 -19.77 -43.99
CA SER A 900 -55.70 -21.21 -43.67
C SER A 900 -54.37 -21.88 -44.04
N GLN A 901 -53.87 -21.61 -45.23
CA GLN A 901 -52.57 -22.12 -45.68
C GLN A 901 -51.44 -21.55 -44.86
N LEU A 902 -51.48 -20.26 -44.51
CA LEU A 902 -50.47 -19.59 -43.65
C LEU A 902 -50.44 -20.21 -42.28
N LEU A 903 -51.56 -20.47 -41.64
CA LEU A 903 -51.62 -21.13 -40.35
C LEU A 903 -51.05 -22.56 -40.41
N GLU A 904 -51.39 -23.29 -41.45
CA GLU A 904 -50.89 -24.66 -41.63
C GLU A 904 -49.36 -24.66 -41.77
N SER A 905 -48.81 -23.78 -42.59
CA SER A 905 -47.34 -23.61 -42.69
C SER A 905 -46.69 -23.33 -41.36
N ILE A 906 -47.25 -22.46 -40.48
CA ILE A 906 -46.73 -22.18 -39.14
C ILE A 906 -46.85 -23.41 -38.23
N LYS A 907 -47.92 -24.19 -38.33
CA LYS A 907 -48.16 -25.41 -37.56
C LYS A 907 -47.19 -26.54 -37.89
N GLU A 908 -46.84 -26.70 -39.16
CA GLU A 908 -45.92 -27.74 -39.64
C GLU A 908 -44.46 -27.41 -39.32
N ALA A 909 -44.10 -26.12 -39.28
CA ALA A 909 -42.73 -25.70 -38.99
C ALA A 909 -42.26 -26.08 -37.57
N GLN A 910 -40.95 -26.35 -37.42
CA GLN A 910 -40.30 -26.63 -36.12
C GLN A 910 -39.28 -25.52 -35.76
N PHE A 911 -39.71 -24.59 -34.92
CA PHE A 911 -38.85 -23.51 -34.45
C PHE A 911 -39.23 -23.07 -33.01
N PRO A 912 -38.30 -22.52 -32.25
CA PRO A 912 -38.48 -22.25 -30.80
C PRO A 912 -39.66 -21.32 -30.49
N GLN A 913 -39.94 -20.36 -31.35
CA GLN A 913 -40.96 -19.33 -31.09
C GLN A 913 -42.31 -19.65 -31.70
N LYS A 914 -42.52 -20.87 -32.19
CA LYS A 914 -43.75 -21.31 -32.92
C LYS A 914 -45.05 -20.93 -32.21
N MET A 915 -45.15 -21.11 -30.88
CA MET A 915 -46.35 -20.77 -30.12
C MET A 915 -46.62 -19.28 -30.11
N TYR A 916 -45.59 -18.45 -30.03
CA TYR A 916 -45.73 -17.00 -30.12
C TYR A 916 -46.18 -16.56 -31.51
N TRP A 917 -45.64 -17.14 -32.58
CA TRP A 917 -46.07 -16.87 -33.93
C TRP A 917 -47.51 -17.29 -34.17
N ARG A 918 -47.97 -18.43 -33.64
CA ARG A 918 -49.40 -18.84 -33.72
C ARG A 918 -50.30 -17.84 -32.97
N TYR A 919 -49.89 -17.36 -31.80
CA TYR A 919 -50.64 -16.33 -31.09
C TYR A 919 -50.75 -15.04 -31.89
N ILE A 920 -49.67 -14.49 -32.44
CA ILE A 920 -49.67 -13.29 -33.26
C ILE A 920 -50.46 -13.51 -34.57
N PHE A 921 -50.47 -14.72 -35.10
CA PHE A 921 -51.34 -15.05 -36.26
C PHE A 921 -52.82 -14.76 -35.95
N PHE A 922 -53.33 -15.23 -34.82
CA PHE A 922 -54.71 -14.96 -34.42
C PHE A 922 -54.92 -13.49 -34.01
N ASP A 923 -53.95 -12.87 -33.39
CA ASP A 923 -54.02 -11.45 -33.03
C ASP A 923 -54.06 -10.54 -34.24
N THR A 924 -53.40 -10.89 -35.33
CA THR A 924 -53.38 -10.12 -36.60
C THR A 924 -54.37 -10.56 -37.60
N LEU A 925 -55.16 -11.62 -37.32
CA LEU A 925 -56.21 -12.12 -38.25
C LEU A 925 -57.32 -11.06 -38.45
N PRO A 926 -57.61 -10.65 -39.70
CA PRO A 926 -58.67 -9.70 -39.96
C PRO A 926 -60.07 -10.26 -39.62
N GLU A 927 -60.99 -9.42 -39.15
CA GLU A 927 -62.37 -9.82 -38.78
C GLU A 927 -63.12 -10.49 -39.92
N GLU A 928 -62.94 -10.03 -41.14
CA GLU A 928 -63.58 -10.61 -42.32
C GLU A 928 -63.11 -12.03 -42.66
N LYS A 929 -62.02 -12.52 -42.03
CA LYS A 929 -61.51 -13.88 -42.24
C LYS A 929 -61.77 -14.81 -41.06
N VAL A 930 -62.41 -14.29 -40.02
CA VAL A 930 -62.83 -15.09 -38.86
C VAL A 930 -64.04 -15.92 -39.27
N ASN A 931 -63.94 -17.25 -39.11
CA ASN A 931 -64.98 -18.23 -39.41
C ASN A 931 -64.87 -19.42 -38.43
N GLU A 932 -65.87 -20.34 -38.49
CA GLU A 932 -65.90 -21.54 -37.63
C GLU A 932 -64.60 -22.37 -37.67
N ASN A 933 -63.97 -22.48 -38.83
CA ASN A 933 -62.74 -23.23 -38.99
C ASN A 933 -61.58 -22.54 -38.21
N MET A 934 -61.47 -21.22 -38.34
CA MET A 934 -60.52 -20.45 -37.62
C MET A 934 -60.79 -20.45 -36.09
N LEU A 935 -62.04 -20.47 -35.69
CA LEU A 935 -62.42 -20.64 -34.29
C LEU A 935 -61.92 -22.00 -33.74
N ASN A 936 -62.16 -23.09 -34.44
CA ASN A 936 -61.74 -24.42 -34.08
C ASN A 936 -60.18 -24.49 -33.94
N GLU A 937 -59.49 -23.88 -34.91
CA GLU A 937 -58.04 -23.79 -34.86
C GLU A 937 -57.52 -22.94 -33.65
N PHE A 938 -58.22 -21.87 -33.29
CA PHE A 938 -57.93 -21.07 -32.12
C PHE A 938 -58.16 -21.82 -30.80
N ILE A 939 -59.23 -22.62 -30.72
CA ILE A 939 -59.51 -23.50 -29.61
C ILE A 939 -58.44 -24.56 -29.45
N ILE A 940 -57.97 -25.16 -30.56
CA ILE A 940 -56.79 -26.08 -30.54
C ILE A 940 -55.55 -25.37 -30.06
N PHE A 941 -55.28 -24.14 -30.53
CA PHE A 941 -54.16 -23.34 -30.07
C PHE A 941 -54.23 -23.09 -28.54
N LEU A 942 -55.38 -22.69 -28.00
CA LEU A 942 -55.57 -22.44 -26.59
C LEU A 942 -55.34 -23.68 -25.73
N LYS A 943 -55.75 -24.88 -26.24
CA LYS A 943 -55.47 -26.16 -25.57
C LYS A 943 -53.98 -26.48 -25.57
N ASP A 944 -53.28 -26.26 -26.68
CA ASP A 944 -51.84 -26.42 -26.78
C ASP A 944 -51.08 -25.43 -25.87
N ASP A 945 -51.56 -24.17 -25.77
CA ASP A 945 -50.99 -23.12 -24.95
C ASP A 945 -51.15 -23.42 -23.46
N VAL A 946 -52.31 -23.95 -23.05
CA VAL A 946 -52.53 -24.38 -21.64
C VAL A 946 -51.63 -25.54 -21.24
N ALA A 947 -51.34 -26.47 -22.15
CA ALA A 947 -50.41 -27.57 -21.92
C ALA A 947 -48.93 -27.10 -21.77
N ASN A 948 -48.58 -25.90 -22.24
CA ASN A 948 -47.25 -25.29 -22.21
C ASN A 948 -47.18 -24.04 -21.33
N VAL A 949 -47.96 -23.98 -20.25
CA VAL A 949 -48.24 -22.81 -19.39
C VAL A 949 -46.98 -22.05 -18.88
N GLU A 950 -45.81 -22.69 -18.74
CA GLU A 950 -44.62 -21.99 -18.24
C GLU A 950 -44.00 -20.98 -19.22
N LYS A 951 -44.25 -21.06 -20.51
CA LYS A 951 -43.57 -20.24 -21.53
C LYS A 951 -44.42 -19.13 -22.19
N VAL A 952 -45.73 -19.22 -22.21
CA VAL A 952 -46.62 -18.34 -23.02
C VAL A 952 -47.49 -17.38 -22.21
N ALA A 953 -47.56 -17.50 -20.87
CA ALA A 953 -48.42 -16.65 -20.01
C ALA A 953 -48.15 -15.13 -20.11
N LYS A 954 -47.00 -14.71 -20.67
CA LYS A 954 -46.63 -13.31 -20.85
C LYS A 954 -47.38 -12.56 -21.99
N TYR A 955 -48.03 -13.27 -22.91
CA TYR A 955 -48.51 -12.68 -24.17
C TYR A 955 -50.04 -12.69 -24.33
N ARG A 956 -50.78 -13.07 -23.29
CA ARG A 956 -52.23 -13.17 -23.34
C ARG A 956 -52.90 -11.80 -23.38
N ASN A 957 -53.38 -11.40 -24.60
CA ASN A 957 -54.23 -10.24 -24.74
C ASN A 957 -55.67 -10.73 -24.93
N ILE A 958 -56.56 -10.42 -24.01
CA ILE A 958 -57.97 -10.81 -24.01
C ILE A 958 -58.68 -10.30 -25.26
N LYS A 959 -58.22 -9.20 -25.85
CA LYS A 959 -58.81 -8.64 -27.10
C LYS A 959 -58.77 -9.59 -28.30
N VAL A 960 -57.92 -10.60 -28.33
CA VAL A 960 -57.94 -11.62 -29.39
C VAL A 960 -59.23 -12.43 -29.34
N LEU A 961 -59.78 -12.66 -28.12
CA LEU A 961 -61.09 -13.34 -27.97
C LEU A 961 -62.25 -12.56 -28.56
N ASP A 962 -62.24 -11.23 -28.47
CA ASP A 962 -63.32 -10.38 -28.96
C ASP A 962 -63.66 -10.67 -30.44
N LYS A 963 -62.66 -11.04 -31.23
CA LYS A 963 -62.87 -11.36 -32.67
C LYS A 963 -63.69 -12.62 -32.89
N PHE A 964 -63.74 -13.54 -31.94
CA PHE A 964 -64.42 -14.82 -32.06
C PHE A 964 -65.78 -14.83 -31.35
N LEU A 965 -66.08 -13.85 -30.48
CA LEU A 965 -67.34 -13.74 -29.73
C LEU A 965 -68.58 -13.60 -30.61
N SER A 966 -68.36 -13.09 -31.79
CA SER A 966 -69.50 -13.02 -32.79
C SER A 966 -69.93 -14.39 -33.35
N ILE A 967 -69.06 -15.41 -33.25
CA ILE A 967 -69.31 -16.77 -33.73
C ILE A 967 -69.71 -17.67 -32.57
N GLU A 968 -69.02 -17.59 -31.47
CA GLU A 968 -69.26 -18.36 -30.25
C GLU A 968 -69.18 -17.44 -29.03
N PRO A 969 -70.29 -16.95 -28.50
CA PRO A 969 -70.37 -16.04 -27.39
C PRO A 969 -69.81 -16.61 -26.05
N ASP A 970 -69.79 -17.92 -25.90
CA ASP A 970 -69.36 -18.60 -24.69
C ASP A 970 -67.91 -19.10 -24.74
N ILE A 971 -67.06 -18.64 -25.67
CA ILE A 971 -65.68 -19.04 -25.86
C ILE A 971 -64.70 -18.74 -24.64
#